data_6ef29c2803cb55d4507d7879954db2c7
#
_entry.id   6ef29c2803cb55d4507d7879954db2c7
#
_cell.length_a   1.000
_cell.length_b   1.000
_cell.length_c   1.000
_cell.angle_alpha   90.00
_cell.angle_beta   90.00
_cell.angle_gamma   90.00
#
_symmetry.space_group_name_H-M   'P 1'
#
loop_
_entity.id
_entity.type
_entity.pdbx_description
1 polymer ?
#
loop_
_entity_poly.entity_id
_entity_poly.type
_entity_poly.pdbx_seq_one_letter_code
_entity_poly.pdbx_strand_id
1 'polypeptide(L)'
;MLAYLLFLLYLCSPIVNWVNVEKKHHMNPIRHISRLLCVCILALCNALAVHAAEKAVPTVMRAWQLDSWTGLADTLPAVDTSYMHLPMRDVLNDYSISNITNSNLISPTQSRIYFDRERRADFIFADAYTPYIIAPKNVKFYHSTTPYSSIGYKKGFVTDLDQNDISFMFLGNVSRRTNLGMTIDYLNSYGRFASQEGKTVYGSVFGSFNGDHYSLQAAFTWNTLKNFENGGLLSPDDLLGNLKPEDMPVKMQGMSAFRYLSGYLNHYYSICVERERKVTYRERDEEGKWVTKDSIKIEYVPVTTFRHIFETADATKKYVEKYASQKFYPENYYSNRTTQDTAACLSIKNTLSVTFEEEFNTWLKFGATVYAMNETQRHVSMTAQFDSVGAEPEMIYGDHWTNNTYIGAALHKNQGKYIHYGFDGNICLLGYKLGEFQVNGHLDAGFRLGADSLTIKAKAYVKNETPDFYLQRYYSNHYQWDNNFQKTYRVYVGGEVAYPTQWVKPKLNVSFENITNHIYFDNAGLPQQMNGSIQVLAADLQLNITTPWINLDNSIVYQHSSSEYLPLPALTMYNNLYYHGTWVKALDVQMGVDMRFFSKYYAPILNPALGQFCIQNQEKVGNYPVMNVYANFYVKHIRLKFFAQYQHLNKVFMNKSYFGMPNYPMAPDMFRAGLSWHFYK
;
A
#
# COMPACT_ATOMS: atom_id res chain seq x y z
N MET A 1 22.59 7.37 -24.94
CA MET A 1 21.90 6.12 -25.23
C MET A 1 22.72 4.89 -24.79
N LEU A 2 23.98 4.69 -25.24
CA LEU A 2 24.82 3.55 -24.84
C LEU A 2 25.13 3.50 -23.33
N ALA A 3 25.44 4.64 -22.71
CA ALA A 3 25.66 4.77 -21.25
C ALA A 3 24.40 4.45 -20.43
N TYR A 4 23.21 4.74 -20.98
CA TYR A 4 21.92 4.42 -20.37
C TYR A 4 21.63 2.92 -20.42
N LEU A 5 22.00 2.28 -21.53
CA LEU A 5 21.87 0.83 -21.69
C LEU A 5 22.83 0.07 -20.76
N LEU A 6 24.05 0.55 -20.62
CA LEU A 6 25.06 0.00 -19.71
C LEU A 6 24.68 0.17 -18.23
N PHE A 7 24.07 1.31 -17.88
CA PHE A 7 23.57 1.57 -16.55
C PHE A 7 22.37 0.68 -16.19
N LEU A 8 21.42 0.47 -17.13
CA LEU A 8 20.32 -0.47 -16.95
C LEU A 8 20.80 -1.93 -16.85
N LEU A 9 21.77 -2.32 -17.64
CA LEU A 9 22.39 -3.65 -17.57
C LEU A 9 23.14 -3.86 -16.24
N TYR A 10 23.80 -2.82 -15.73
CA TYR A 10 24.44 -2.85 -14.41
C TYR A 10 23.41 -2.96 -13.27
N LEU A 11 22.28 -2.25 -13.35
CA LEU A 11 21.17 -2.36 -12.39
C LEU A 11 20.43 -3.70 -12.44
N CYS A 12 20.39 -4.35 -13.61
CA CYS A 12 19.83 -5.70 -13.78
C CYS A 12 20.76 -6.81 -13.27
N SER A 13 22.05 -6.53 -13.07
CA SER A 13 23.04 -7.48 -12.59
C SER A 13 22.68 -8.15 -11.25
N PRO A 14 22.19 -7.43 -10.22
CA PRO A 14 21.72 -8.04 -8.98
C PRO A 14 20.50 -8.95 -9.19
N ILE A 15 19.59 -8.59 -10.10
CA ILE A 15 18.40 -9.39 -10.44
C ILE A 15 18.80 -10.70 -11.15
N VAL A 16 19.81 -10.62 -12.01
CA VAL A 16 20.35 -11.79 -12.72
C VAL A 16 21.08 -12.74 -11.77
N ASN A 17 21.83 -12.22 -10.80
CA ASN A 17 22.53 -13.04 -9.80
C ASN A 17 21.57 -13.72 -8.81
N TRP A 18 20.41 -13.12 -8.51
CA TRP A 18 19.39 -13.76 -7.69
C TRP A 18 18.83 -15.04 -8.32
N VAL A 19 18.74 -15.06 -9.66
CA VAL A 19 18.31 -16.25 -10.44
C VAL A 19 19.39 -17.36 -10.45
N ASN A 20 20.65 -17.04 -10.13
CA ASN A 20 21.76 -17.98 -10.20
C ASN A 20 22.07 -18.74 -8.90
N VAL A 21 21.48 -18.35 -7.75
CA VAL A 21 21.74 -19.01 -6.45
C VAL A 21 20.96 -20.32 -6.28
N GLU A 22 19.95 -20.60 -7.10
CA GLU A 22 19.23 -21.88 -7.11
C GLU A 22 19.68 -22.81 -8.24
N LYS A 23 20.96 -23.13 -8.31
CA LYS A 23 21.42 -24.23 -9.17
C LYS A 23 21.43 -25.55 -8.40
N LYS A 24 20.31 -26.28 -8.43
CA LYS A 24 20.26 -27.72 -8.73
C LYS A 24 18.78 -28.15 -8.89
N HIS A 25 18.52 -28.70 -10.10
CA HIS A 25 17.35 -29.43 -10.59
C HIS A 25 16.06 -28.65 -10.89
N HIS A 26 15.64 -28.82 -12.14
CA HIS A 26 14.44 -28.46 -12.91
C HIS A 26 14.47 -27.10 -13.62
N MET A 27 14.38 -27.19 -14.96
CA MET A 27 14.21 -26.03 -15.86
C MET A 27 12.99 -25.22 -15.47
N ASN A 28 13.21 -24.02 -14.95
CA ASN A 28 12.17 -23.15 -14.40
C ASN A 28 11.60 -22.23 -15.50
N PRO A 29 10.30 -22.33 -15.87
CA PRO A 29 9.69 -21.49 -16.91
C PRO A 29 9.78 -19.99 -16.61
N ILE A 30 9.97 -19.60 -15.34
CA ILE A 30 10.17 -18.22 -14.89
C ILE A 30 11.40 -17.54 -15.53
N ARG A 31 12.44 -18.30 -15.89
CA ARG A 31 13.65 -17.80 -16.58
C ARG A 31 13.35 -17.27 -17.99
N HIS A 32 12.47 -17.93 -18.71
CA HIS A 32 12.07 -17.49 -20.06
C HIS A 32 11.14 -16.30 -20.01
N ILE A 33 10.23 -16.26 -19.03
CA ILE A 33 9.28 -15.16 -18.83
C ILE A 33 10.03 -13.87 -18.44
N SER A 34 11.01 -13.92 -17.52
CA SER A 34 11.78 -12.73 -17.13
C SER A 34 12.64 -12.19 -18.29
N ARG A 35 13.24 -13.05 -19.09
CA ARG A 35 14.01 -12.65 -20.29
C ARG A 35 13.10 -12.07 -21.37
N LEU A 36 11.94 -12.70 -21.62
CA LEU A 36 10.94 -12.18 -22.56
C LEU A 36 10.40 -10.82 -22.11
N LEU A 37 10.12 -10.67 -20.81
CA LEU A 37 9.66 -9.40 -20.24
C LEU A 37 10.71 -8.29 -20.42
N CYS A 38 11.98 -8.56 -20.12
CA CYS A 38 13.07 -7.58 -20.35
C CYS A 38 13.22 -7.20 -21.83
N VAL A 39 13.13 -8.16 -22.74
CA VAL A 39 13.22 -7.90 -24.19
C VAL A 39 12.00 -7.12 -24.67
N CYS A 40 10.79 -7.43 -24.21
CA CYS A 40 9.58 -6.71 -24.54
C CYS A 40 9.62 -5.27 -23.99
N ILE A 41 10.12 -5.06 -22.78
CA ILE A 41 10.30 -3.72 -22.19
C ILE A 41 11.31 -2.91 -22.98
N LEU A 42 12.45 -3.49 -23.36
CA LEU A 42 13.46 -2.83 -24.20
C LEU A 42 12.92 -2.50 -25.61
N ALA A 43 12.16 -3.40 -26.19
CA ALA A 43 11.51 -3.17 -27.51
C ALA A 43 10.44 -2.09 -27.43
N LEU A 44 9.60 -2.07 -26.39
CA LEU A 44 8.59 -1.03 -26.17
C LEU A 44 9.23 0.34 -25.93
N CYS A 45 10.27 0.42 -25.10
CA CYS A 45 11.00 1.66 -24.86
C CYS A 45 11.66 2.22 -26.14
N ASN A 46 12.21 1.37 -27.00
CA ASN A 46 12.77 1.80 -28.28
C ASN A 46 11.70 2.23 -29.30
N ALA A 47 10.59 1.50 -29.41
CA ALA A 47 9.50 1.83 -30.32
C ALA A 47 8.83 3.19 -29.98
N LEU A 48 8.74 3.52 -28.69
CA LEU A 48 8.16 4.78 -28.21
C LEU A 48 9.13 5.98 -28.29
N ALA A 49 10.46 5.72 -28.29
CA ALA A 49 11.47 6.78 -28.40
C ALA A 49 11.59 7.38 -29.81
N VAL A 50 11.18 6.66 -30.86
CA VAL A 50 11.36 7.06 -32.26
C VAL A 50 10.30 8.10 -32.74
N HIS A 51 9.17 8.29 -32.05
CA HIS A 51 8.09 9.17 -32.48
C HIS A 51 8.08 10.57 -31.84
N ALA A 52 9.17 11.05 -31.25
CA ALA A 52 9.18 12.22 -30.38
C ALA A 52 9.87 13.47 -30.97
N ALA A 53 9.46 13.94 -32.13
CA ALA A 53 9.93 15.20 -32.72
C ALA A 53 8.79 16.13 -33.14
N GLU A 54 7.83 16.40 -32.25
CA GLU A 54 6.83 17.46 -32.44
C GLU A 54 6.77 18.40 -31.22
N LYS A 55 6.35 19.66 -31.46
CA LYS A 55 6.32 20.79 -30.52
C LYS A 55 5.82 20.37 -29.12
N ALA A 56 6.58 20.73 -28.10
CA ALA A 56 6.27 20.45 -26.71
C ALA A 56 4.85 20.93 -26.33
N VAL A 57 3.92 19.99 -26.25
CA VAL A 57 2.60 20.19 -25.63
C VAL A 57 2.77 20.04 -24.14
N PRO A 58 2.17 20.92 -23.30
CA PRO A 58 2.22 20.73 -21.84
C PRO A 58 1.76 19.33 -21.46
N THR A 59 2.57 18.61 -20.68
CA THR A 59 2.24 17.27 -20.22
C THR A 59 1.05 17.34 -19.26
N VAL A 60 -0.09 16.83 -19.69
CA VAL A 60 -1.25 16.64 -18.82
C VAL A 60 -1.25 15.19 -18.36
N MET A 61 -1.20 14.99 -17.06
CA MET A 61 -1.26 13.67 -16.44
C MET A 61 -2.49 13.60 -15.54
N ARG A 62 -3.29 12.56 -15.72
CA ARG A 62 -4.44 12.24 -14.85
C ARG A 62 -4.21 10.86 -14.24
N ALA A 63 -4.61 10.68 -13.01
CA ALA A 63 -4.58 9.42 -12.32
C ALA A 63 -5.96 9.10 -11.75
N TRP A 64 -6.35 7.83 -11.73
CA TRP A 64 -7.57 7.36 -11.10
C TRP A 64 -7.41 5.94 -10.56
N GLN A 65 -8.29 5.60 -9.69
CA GLN A 65 -8.44 4.27 -9.09
C GLN A 65 -9.88 3.81 -9.30
N LEU A 66 -10.12 2.51 -9.28
CA LEU A 66 -11.45 1.98 -9.51
C LEU A 66 -12.01 1.41 -8.21
N ASP A 67 -13.27 1.71 -7.94
CA ASP A 67 -14.00 1.08 -6.85
C ASP A 67 -14.18 -0.41 -7.13
N SER A 68 -13.95 -1.25 -6.14
CA SER A 68 -13.94 -2.71 -6.30
C SER A 68 -15.32 -3.33 -6.52
N TRP A 69 -16.40 -2.66 -6.12
CA TRP A 69 -17.76 -3.18 -6.25
C TRP A 69 -18.46 -2.63 -7.50
N THR A 70 -18.34 -1.35 -7.73
CA THR A 70 -19.04 -0.65 -8.80
C THR A 70 -18.17 -0.45 -10.04
N GLY A 71 -16.85 -0.52 -9.91
CA GLY A 71 -15.88 -0.20 -10.96
C GLY A 71 -15.89 1.26 -11.40
N LEU A 72 -16.54 2.14 -10.63
CA LEU A 72 -16.52 3.58 -10.89
C LEU A 72 -15.14 4.16 -10.61
N ALA A 73 -14.75 5.14 -11.42
CA ALA A 73 -13.45 5.79 -11.30
C ALA A 73 -13.48 6.88 -10.23
N ASP A 74 -12.52 6.82 -9.33
CA ASP A 74 -12.22 7.89 -8.38
C ASP A 74 -10.93 8.59 -8.78
N THR A 75 -10.97 9.93 -8.89
CA THR A 75 -9.84 10.73 -9.37
C THR A 75 -8.78 10.87 -8.28
N LEU A 76 -7.55 10.57 -8.63
CA LEU A 76 -6.39 10.69 -7.76
C LEU A 76 -5.49 11.86 -8.17
N PRO A 77 -4.67 12.39 -7.25
CA PRO A 77 -3.59 13.29 -7.61
C PRO A 77 -2.66 12.63 -8.64
N ALA A 78 -2.16 13.42 -9.58
CA ALA A 78 -1.15 12.99 -10.53
C ALA A 78 0.15 12.59 -9.80
N VAL A 79 1.10 12.00 -10.54
CA VAL A 79 2.41 11.62 -9.99
C VAL A 79 3.09 12.83 -9.36
N ASP A 80 3.52 12.71 -8.11
CA ASP A 80 4.25 13.76 -7.42
C ASP A 80 5.68 13.88 -7.98
N THR A 81 5.91 14.94 -8.73
CA THR A 81 7.21 15.28 -9.29
C THR A 81 7.98 16.30 -8.44
N SER A 82 7.52 16.64 -7.23
CA SER A 82 8.23 17.58 -6.35
C SER A 82 9.54 16.98 -5.81
N TYR A 83 10.44 17.81 -5.36
CA TYR A 83 11.69 17.39 -4.71
C TYR A 83 11.58 17.38 -3.18
N MET A 84 10.44 17.78 -2.66
CA MET A 84 10.20 17.89 -1.23
C MET A 84 10.06 16.51 -0.58
N HIS A 85 10.60 16.36 0.62
CA HIS A 85 10.43 15.18 1.47
C HIS A 85 10.91 13.83 0.88
N LEU A 86 11.90 13.85 -0.02
CA LEU A 86 12.40 12.63 -0.68
C LEU A 86 12.79 11.49 0.28
N PRO A 87 13.45 11.75 1.43
CA PRO A 87 13.81 10.69 2.38
C PRO A 87 12.60 10.01 3.02
N MET A 88 11.44 10.71 3.10
CA MET A 88 10.20 10.23 3.71
C MET A 88 9.32 9.43 2.74
N ARG A 89 9.63 9.43 1.45
CA ARG A 89 8.90 8.69 0.43
C ARG A 89 9.39 7.25 0.38
N ASP A 90 8.98 6.45 1.32
CA ASP A 90 9.21 5.01 1.33
C ASP A 90 7.91 4.29 1.68
N VAL A 91 7.87 3.00 1.38
CA VAL A 91 6.68 2.16 1.49
C VAL A 91 6.04 2.16 2.88
N LEU A 92 6.83 2.28 3.95
CA LEU A 92 6.33 2.32 5.32
C LEU A 92 5.75 3.68 5.68
N ASN A 93 6.39 4.76 5.25
CA ASN A 93 5.93 6.13 5.48
C ASN A 93 4.68 6.46 4.65
N ASP A 94 4.58 5.90 3.45
CA ASP A 94 3.38 6.02 2.61
C ASP A 94 2.18 5.26 3.22
N TYR A 95 2.44 4.21 4.01
CA TYR A 95 1.40 3.46 4.71
C TYR A 95 0.87 4.19 5.94
N SER A 96 1.74 4.63 6.85
CA SER A 96 1.38 5.40 8.05
C SER A 96 2.58 6.15 8.62
N ILE A 97 2.31 7.28 9.28
CA ILE A 97 3.34 8.07 9.96
C ILE A 97 3.99 7.33 11.13
N SER A 98 3.37 6.28 11.65
CA SER A 98 3.90 5.50 12.76
C SER A 98 3.56 4.02 12.62
N ASN A 99 4.59 3.19 12.46
CA ASN A 99 4.46 1.76 12.22
C ASN A 99 5.18 0.93 13.28
N ILE A 100 4.61 -0.22 13.62
CA ILE A 100 5.27 -1.31 14.34
C ILE A 100 5.99 -2.16 13.29
N THR A 101 7.28 -2.38 13.47
CA THR A 101 8.11 -3.20 12.58
C THR A 101 9.16 -3.94 13.42
N ASN A 102 9.85 -4.91 12.84
CA ASN A 102 11.01 -5.55 13.47
C ASN A 102 12.31 -4.72 13.32
N SER A 103 12.23 -3.42 13.06
CA SER A 103 13.33 -2.49 12.79
C SER A 103 13.93 -2.54 11.39
N ASN A 104 13.50 -3.46 10.54
CA ASN A 104 13.91 -3.51 9.15
C ASN A 104 12.88 -2.81 8.24
N LEU A 105 13.33 -2.25 7.12
CA LEU A 105 12.46 -1.66 6.09
C LEU A 105 11.53 -2.71 5.48
N ILE A 106 11.94 -3.98 5.44
CA ILE A 106 11.17 -5.10 4.91
C ILE A 106 10.85 -6.03 6.06
N SER A 107 9.66 -5.87 6.60
CA SER A 107 9.21 -6.66 7.76
C SER A 107 7.69 -6.72 7.84
N PRO A 108 7.14 -7.67 8.57
CA PRO A 108 5.76 -7.60 9.02
C PRO A 108 5.49 -6.26 9.71
N THR A 109 4.44 -5.58 9.29
CA THR A 109 4.17 -4.19 9.67
C THR A 109 2.71 -4.00 10.07
N GLN A 110 2.48 -3.25 11.14
CA GLN A 110 1.16 -2.78 11.54
C GLN A 110 1.21 -1.29 11.90
N SER A 111 0.24 -0.49 11.43
CA SER A 111 0.14 0.91 11.87
C SER A 111 -0.20 0.99 13.36
N ARG A 112 0.43 1.95 14.08
CA ARG A 112 0.04 2.34 15.45
C ARG A 112 -1.23 3.16 15.47
N ILE A 113 -1.59 3.77 14.33
CA ILE A 113 -2.82 4.53 14.15
C ILE A 113 -3.89 3.56 13.67
N TYR A 114 -4.97 3.45 14.43
CA TYR A 114 -5.99 2.44 14.17
C TYR A 114 -6.66 2.62 12.80
N PHE A 115 -7.03 3.84 12.43
CA PHE A 115 -7.73 4.11 11.18
C PHE A 115 -6.86 4.09 9.92
N ASP A 116 -5.53 3.95 10.07
CA ASP A 116 -4.62 3.66 8.96
C ASP A 116 -4.49 2.16 8.65
N ARG A 117 -5.07 1.28 9.49
CA ARG A 117 -4.99 -0.18 9.31
C ARG A 117 -5.92 -0.64 8.19
N GLU A 118 -5.45 -0.55 6.97
CA GLU A 118 -6.18 -1.04 5.79
C GLU A 118 -5.96 -2.54 5.61
N ARG A 119 -7.02 -3.26 5.24
CA ARG A 119 -6.93 -4.65 4.76
C ARG A 119 -6.97 -4.65 3.24
N ARG A 120 -5.92 -5.16 2.59
CA ARG A 120 -5.78 -5.15 1.13
C ARG A 120 -6.13 -6.48 0.47
N ALA A 121 -6.00 -7.58 1.15
CA ALA A 121 -6.28 -8.92 0.65
C ALA A 121 -7.28 -9.67 1.54
N ASP A 122 -8.08 -10.55 0.94
CA ASP A 122 -8.99 -11.45 1.67
C ASP A 122 -8.22 -12.69 2.16
N PHE A 123 -7.15 -12.46 2.91
CA PHE A 123 -6.25 -13.47 3.44
C PHE A 123 -5.53 -12.89 4.65
N ILE A 124 -5.87 -13.36 5.85
CA ILE A 124 -5.41 -12.74 7.09
C ILE A 124 -3.88 -12.65 7.22
N PHE A 125 -3.16 -13.62 6.67
CA PHE A 125 -1.70 -13.62 6.71
C PHE A 125 -1.06 -12.56 5.79
N ALA A 126 -1.85 -11.86 4.97
CA ALA A 126 -1.40 -10.71 4.19
C ALA A 126 -1.42 -9.40 4.98
N ASP A 127 -2.17 -9.33 6.09
CA ASP A 127 -2.40 -8.07 6.82
C ASP A 127 -1.10 -7.41 7.29
N ALA A 128 -0.14 -8.23 7.78
CA ALA A 128 1.18 -7.73 8.18
C ALA A 128 2.08 -7.31 7.02
N TYR A 129 1.72 -7.61 5.78
CA TYR A 129 2.46 -7.23 4.57
C TYR A 129 1.72 -6.20 3.72
N THR A 130 0.65 -5.62 4.25
CA THR A 130 -0.18 -4.59 3.59
C THR A 130 0.62 -3.49 2.88
N PRO A 131 1.70 -2.90 3.45
CA PRO A 131 2.45 -1.85 2.77
C PRO A 131 3.01 -2.25 1.40
N TYR A 132 3.37 -3.53 1.22
CA TYR A 132 4.01 -4.03 0.01
C TYR A 132 3.02 -4.60 -1.02
N ILE A 133 1.72 -4.70 -0.69
CA ILE A 133 0.71 -5.31 -1.56
C ILE A 133 0.03 -4.23 -2.41
N ILE A 134 0.03 -4.45 -3.73
CA ILE A 134 -0.82 -3.72 -4.66
C ILE A 134 -2.02 -4.62 -4.98
N ALA A 135 -3.11 -4.48 -4.22
CA ALA A 135 -4.34 -5.21 -4.49
C ALA A 135 -5.08 -4.62 -5.72
N PRO A 136 -6.02 -5.35 -6.37
CA PRO A 136 -6.78 -4.83 -7.51
C PRO A 136 -7.40 -3.46 -7.26
N LYS A 137 -8.00 -3.26 -6.09
CA LYS A 137 -8.59 -1.98 -5.68
C LYS A 137 -7.57 -0.84 -5.48
N ASN A 138 -6.28 -1.14 -5.32
CA ASN A 138 -5.21 -0.16 -5.11
C ASN A 138 -4.41 0.15 -6.39
N VAL A 139 -4.75 -0.47 -7.51
CA VAL A 139 -4.09 -0.19 -8.79
C VAL A 139 -4.45 1.22 -9.25
N LYS A 140 -3.43 2.01 -9.53
CA LYS A 140 -3.59 3.36 -10.09
C LYS A 140 -3.45 3.29 -11.60
N PHE A 141 -4.45 3.76 -12.31
CA PHE A 141 -4.41 3.94 -13.75
C PHE A 141 -4.00 5.37 -14.07
N TYR A 142 -3.33 5.56 -15.22
CA TYR A 142 -2.84 6.86 -15.63
C TYR A 142 -3.16 7.14 -17.08
N HIS A 143 -3.46 8.40 -17.37
CA HIS A 143 -3.49 8.94 -18.71
C HIS A 143 -2.48 10.08 -18.81
N SER A 144 -1.50 9.95 -19.69
CA SER A 144 -0.47 10.96 -19.92
C SER A 144 -0.47 11.35 -21.41
N THR A 145 -0.40 12.64 -21.72
CA THR A 145 -0.31 13.12 -23.09
C THR A 145 1.05 12.90 -23.73
N THR A 146 2.09 12.74 -22.90
CA THR A 146 3.46 12.44 -23.32
C THR A 146 4.01 11.28 -22.49
N PRO A 147 4.93 10.46 -23.01
CA PRO A 147 5.59 9.44 -22.23
C PRO A 147 6.29 10.02 -20.98
N TYR A 148 6.14 9.31 -19.89
CA TYR A 148 6.77 9.65 -18.61
C TYR A 148 7.51 8.44 -18.07
N SER A 149 8.70 8.64 -17.53
CA SER A 149 9.40 7.62 -16.76
C SER A 149 10.13 8.23 -15.58
N SER A 150 10.27 7.45 -14.51
CA SER A 150 11.06 7.82 -13.35
C SER A 150 11.85 6.63 -12.83
N ILE A 151 13.05 6.93 -12.33
CA ILE A 151 13.93 5.97 -11.66
C ILE A 151 14.30 6.56 -10.31
N GLY A 152 14.11 5.79 -9.25
CA GLY A 152 14.54 6.10 -7.90
C GLY A 152 15.57 5.07 -7.42
N TYR A 153 16.58 5.53 -6.69
CA TYR A 153 17.52 4.67 -5.98
C TYR A 153 17.83 5.28 -4.63
N LYS A 154 17.67 4.49 -3.56
CA LYS A 154 18.03 4.90 -2.20
C LYS A 154 18.92 3.83 -1.59
N LYS A 155 19.94 4.26 -0.89
CA LYS A 155 20.88 3.38 -0.20
C LYS A 155 21.04 3.82 1.25
N GLY A 156 20.97 2.84 2.17
CA GLY A 156 21.41 2.99 3.54
C GLY A 156 22.83 2.49 3.66
N PHE A 157 23.69 3.34 4.21
CA PHE A 157 25.11 3.02 4.39
C PHE A 157 25.32 2.53 5.82
N VAL A 158 25.54 1.24 5.92
CA VAL A 158 25.93 0.57 7.15
C VAL A 158 27.12 -0.31 6.78
N THR A 159 28.17 -0.34 7.59
CA THR A 159 29.31 -1.22 7.38
C THR A 159 28.82 -2.67 7.20
N ASP A 160 29.04 -3.25 6.04
CA ASP A 160 28.71 -4.61 5.63
C ASP A 160 27.21 -4.98 5.51
N LEU A 161 26.27 -4.10 5.87
CA LEU A 161 24.83 -4.38 5.90
C LEU A 161 24.05 -3.34 5.08
N ASP A 162 24.10 -3.46 3.77
CA ASP A 162 23.47 -2.53 2.85
C ASP A 162 21.94 -2.60 2.85
N GLN A 163 21.31 -1.44 2.80
CA GLN A 163 19.89 -1.29 2.45
C GLN A 163 19.80 -0.66 1.06
N ASN A 164 19.06 -1.30 0.16
CA ASN A 164 18.84 -0.81 -1.20
C ASN A 164 17.35 -0.74 -1.50
N ASP A 165 16.91 0.36 -2.08
CA ASP A 165 15.55 0.61 -2.53
C ASP A 165 15.63 1.16 -3.96
N ILE A 166 15.11 0.42 -4.92
CA ILE A 166 15.09 0.77 -6.35
C ILE A 166 13.64 0.84 -6.78
N SER A 167 13.22 1.96 -7.32
CA SER A 167 11.90 2.17 -7.88
C SER A 167 11.97 2.56 -9.35
N PHE A 168 11.06 2.02 -10.14
CA PHE A 168 10.91 2.35 -11.55
C PHE A 168 9.43 2.54 -11.88
N MET A 169 9.13 3.58 -12.66
CA MET A 169 7.81 3.81 -13.21
C MET A 169 7.92 4.21 -14.68
N PHE A 170 7.06 3.65 -15.50
CA PHE A 170 6.91 4.01 -16.91
C PHE A 170 5.44 4.19 -17.24
N LEU A 171 5.13 5.28 -17.94
CA LEU A 171 3.81 5.57 -18.51
C LEU A 171 3.96 5.89 -19.99
N GLY A 172 3.25 5.17 -20.83
CA GLY A 172 3.27 5.34 -22.27
C GLY A 172 1.88 5.60 -22.82
N ASN A 173 1.78 6.55 -23.74
CA ASN A 173 0.58 6.82 -24.52
C ASN A 173 0.76 6.18 -25.90
N VAL A 174 0.06 5.06 -26.13
CA VAL A 174 0.08 4.35 -27.43
C VAL A 174 -0.81 5.06 -28.44
N SER A 175 -1.93 5.61 -27.97
CA SER A 175 -2.85 6.43 -28.77
C SER A 175 -3.59 7.41 -27.86
N ARG A 176 -4.39 8.31 -28.44
CA ARG A 176 -5.24 9.24 -27.64
C ARG A 176 -6.22 8.50 -26.72
N ARG A 177 -6.52 7.24 -27.00
CA ARG A 177 -7.48 6.39 -26.26
C ARG A 177 -6.82 5.29 -25.45
N THR A 178 -5.52 5.00 -25.67
CA THR A 178 -4.84 3.85 -25.08
C THR A 178 -3.60 4.26 -24.32
N ASN A 179 -3.55 3.93 -23.06
CA ASN A 179 -2.39 4.14 -22.19
C ASN A 179 -1.93 2.80 -21.60
N LEU A 180 -0.63 2.67 -21.43
CA LEU A 180 0.02 1.56 -20.77
C LEU A 180 0.98 2.09 -19.71
N GLY A 181 1.13 1.37 -18.65
CA GLY A 181 2.06 1.72 -17.60
C GLY A 181 2.60 0.52 -16.84
N MET A 182 3.71 0.74 -16.17
CA MET A 182 4.36 -0.26 -15.33
C MET A 182 5.04 0.40 -14.15
N THR A 183 4.95 -0.24 -12.99
CA THR A 183 5.72 0.09 -11.80
C THR A 183 6.47 -1.13 -11.31
N ILE A 184 7.70 -0.94 -10.84
CA ILE A 184 8.52 -2.01 -10.22
C ILE A 184 9.27 -1.37 -9.06
N ASP A 185 9.15 -2.00 -7.90
CA ASP A 185 9.90 -1.66 -6.70
C ASP A 185 10.67 -2.89 -6.22
N TYR A 186 11.95 -2.70 -5.95
CA TYR A 186 12.86 -3.69 -5.41
C TYR A 186 13.48 -3.15 -4.14
N LEU A 187 13.27 -3.84 -3.04
CA LEU A 187 13.87 -3.51 -1.76
C LEU A 187 14.68 -4.71 -1.25
N ASN A 188 15.87 -4.42 -0.74
CA ASN A 188 16.71 -5.38 -0.06
C ASN A 188 17.34 -4.71 1.17
N SER A 189 17.25 -5.32 2.33
CA SER A 189 17.81 -4.80 3.56
C SER A 189 18.27 -5.95 4.45
N TYR A 190 19.52 -5.91 4.88
CA TYR A 190 20.08 -6.94 5.78
C TYR A 190 19.60 -6.78 7.23
N GLY A 191 19.03 -5.62 7.58
CA GLY A 191 18.72 -5.30 8.98
C GLY A 191 19.98 -4.95 9.78
N ARG A 192 19.83 -4.78 11.08
CA ARG A 192 20.95 -4.43 11.99
C ARG A 192 21.18 -5.48 13.07
N PHE A 193 20.21 -6.30 13.33
CA PHE A 193 20.29 -7.39 14.32
C PHE A 193 20.38 -8.73 13.59
N ALA A 194 20.90 -9.75 14.26
CA ALA A 194 21.02 -11.08 13.70
C ALA A 194 19.67 -11.58 13.16
N SER A 195 19.67 -12.28 12.02
CA SER A 195 18.47 -12.89 11.39
C SER A 195 17.33 -11.91 11.10
N GLN A 196 17.65 -10.75 10.52
CA GLN A 196 16.66 -9.72 10.12
C GLN A 196 16.64 -9.44 8.62
N GLU A 197 17.39 -10.15 7.80
CA GLU A 197 17.43 -9.90 6.36
C GLU A 197 16.04 -9.95 5.76
N GLY A 198 15.71 -8.95 4.94
CA GLY A 198 14.47 -8.85 4.19
C GLY A 198 14.71 -8.51 2.73
N LYS A 199 13.87 -9.07 1.85
CA LYS A 199 13.90 -8.82 0.42
C LYS A 199 12.50 -8.85 -0.18
N THR A 200 12.16 -7.85 -0.99
CA THR A 200 10.89 -7.85 -1.70
C THR A 200 11.03 -7.26 -3.10
N VAL A 201 10.23 -7.81 -4.01
CA VAL A 201 9.97 -7.25 -5.34
C VAL A 201 8.47 -7.18 -5.51
N TYR A 202 7.96 -6.02 -5.79
CA TYR A 202 6.55 -5.83 -6.09
C TYR A 202 6.36 -4.83 -7.22
N GLY A 203 5.22 -4.90 -7.88
CA GLY A 203 4.95 -4.01 -9.00
C GLY A 203 3.62 -4.29 -9.66
N SER A 204 3.35 -3.52 -10.71
CA SER A 204 2.15 -3.65 -11.53
C SER A 204 2.45 -3.34 -12.99
N VAL A 205 1.74 -4.03 -13.86
CA VAL A 205 1.57 -3.65 -15.27
C VAL A 205 0.08 -3.36 -15.46
N PHE A 206 -0.24 -2.23 -16.04
CA PHE A 206 -1.62 -1.80 -16.22
C PHE A 206 -1.81 -1.10 -17.55
N GLY A 207 -3.05 -1.13 -18.05
CA GLY A 207 -3.42 -0.46 -19.27
C GLY A 207 -4.87 -0.02 -19.26
N SER A 208 -5.17 1.02 -20.04
CA SER A 208 -6.53 1.49 -20.23
C SER A 208 -6.77 1.82 -21.69
N PHE A 209 -7.97 1.47 -22.17
CA PHE A 209 -8.53 1.90 -23.43
C PHE A 209 -9.86 2.60 -23.17
N ASN A 210 -10.02 3.83 -23.63
CA ASN A 210 -11.23 4.64 -23.47
C ASN A 210 -11.79 4.98 -24.85
N GLY A 211 -12.77 4.19 -25.30
CA GLY A 211 -13.52 4.44 -26.53
C GLY A 211 -14.78 5.26 -26.27
N ASP A 212 -15.54 5.51 -27.32
CA ASP A 212 -16.77 6.31 -27.24
C ASP A 212 -17.92 5.50 -26.63
N HIS A 213 -17.97 4.19 -26.88
CA HIS A 213 -18.98 3.27 -26.34
C HIS A 213 -18.38 2.17 -25.47
N TYR A 214 -17.17 1.72 -25.79
CA TYR A 214 -16.52 0.62 -25.10
C TYR A 214 -15.22 1.10 -24.44
N SER A 215 -15.02 0.72 -23.19
CA SER A 215 -13.81 1.01 -22.44
C SER A 215 -13.32 -0.23 -21.70
N LEU A 216 -12.01 -0.28 -21.47
CA LEU A 216 -11.32 -1.39 -20.83
C LEU A 216 -10.21 -0.86 -19.92
N GLN A 217 -10.13 -1.38 -18.71
CA GLN A 217 -8.97 -1.24 -17.82
C GLN A 217 -8.53 -2.63 -17.39
N ALA A 218 -7.24 -2.89 -17.52
CA ALA A 218 -6.65 -4.16 -17.11
C ALA A 218 -5.37 -3.93 -16.31
N ALA A 219 -5.13 -4.77 -15.32
CA ALA A 219 -3.92 -4.73 -14.54
C ALA A 219 -3.50 -6.13 -14.08
N PHE A 220 -2.19 -6.30 -13.95
CA PHE A 220 -1.58 -7.44 -13.29
C PHE A 220 -0.62 -6.92 -12.23
N THR A 221 -0.71 -7.44 -11.01
CA THR A 221 0.17 -7.06 -9.91
C THR A 221 0.88 -8.27 -9.34
N TRP A 222 2.07 -8.05 -8.84
CA TRP A 222 2.84 -9.08 -8.17
C TRP A 222 3.57 -8.52 -6.96
N ASN A 223 3.71 -9.37 -5.96
CA ASN A 223 4.59 -9.17 -4.83
C ASN A 223 5.27 -10.50 -4.50
N THR A 224 6.54 -10.44 -4.18
CA THR A 224 7.28 -11.56 -3.61
C THR A 224 8.16 -11.02 -2.51
N LEU A 225 7.92 -11.46 -1.29
CA LEU A 225 8.62 -11.02 -0.10
C LEU A 225 9.23 -12.23 0.61
N LYS A 226 10.46 -12.06 1.09
CA LYS A 226 11.15 -12.98 1.97
C LYS A 226 11.73 -12.19 3.13
N ASN A 227 11.51 -12.67 4.34
CA ASN A 227 11.98 -12.04 5.57
C ASN A 227 12.51 -13.07 6.54
N PHE A 228 13.69 -12.83 7.10
CA PHE A 228 14.21 -13.63 8.19
C PHE A 228 13.65 -13.11 9.52
N GLU A 229 13.35 -14.05 10.41
CA GLU A 229 12.70 -13.81 11.68
C GLU A 229 13.63 -14.20 12.83
N ASN A 230 13.74 -13.31 13.80
CA ASN A 230 14.63 -13.53 14.95
C ASN A 230 13.91 -13.60 16.31
N GLY A 231 12.60 -13.37 16.36
CA GLY A 231 11.83 -13.37 17.60
C GLY A 231 12.15 -12.23 18.57
N GLY A 232 12.99 -11.26 18.15
CA GLY A 232 13.51 -10.18 18.98
C GLY A 232 14.77 -10.55 19.78
N LEU A 233 15.32 -9.59 20.52
CA LEU A 233 16.50 -9.79 21.37
C LEU A 233 16.18 -10.79 22.49
N LEU A 234 17.18 -11.61 22.85
CA LEU A 234 17.07 -12.55 23.96
C LEU A 234 16.92 -11.81 25.29
N SER A 235 17.70 -10.74 25.49
CA SER A 235 17.60 -9.83 26.62
C SER A 235 17.50 -8.38 26.14
N PRO A 236 16.50 -7.60 26.60
CA PRO A 236 16.46 -6.15 26.35
C PRO A 236 17.70 -5.39 26.87
N ASP A 237 18.36 -5.89 27.90
CA ASP A 237 19.55 -5.28 28.52
C ASP A 237 20.77 -5.32 27.58
N ASP A 238 20.81 -6.22 26.60
CA ASP A 238 21.90 -6.28 25.62
C ASP A 238 22.03 -4.97 24.87
N LEU A 239 20.91 -4.24 24.65
CA LEU A 239 20.90 -2.94 24.01
C LEU A 239 21.64 -1.85 24.82
N LEU A 240 21.70 -1.99 26.14
CA LEU A 240 22.39 -1.07 27.04
C LEU A 240 23.90 -1.39 27.16
N GLY A 241 24.30 -2.60 26.74
CA GLY A 241 25.68 -3.07 26.76
C GLY A 241 26.57 -2.48 25.65
N ASN A 242 27.74 -3.10 25.50
CA ASN A 242 28.73 -2.71 24.49
C ASN A 242 28.75 -3.63 23.26
N LEU A 243 27.81 -4.59 23.17
CA LEU A 243 27.70 -5.45 22.00
C LEU A 243 27.26 -4.64 20.80
N LYS A 244 27.79 -4.99 19.64
CA LYS A 244 27.28 -4.46 18.38
C LYS A 244 25.91 -5.08 18.11
N PRO A 245 24.99 -4.36 17.44
CA PRO A 245 23.65 -4.88 17.14
C PRO A 245 23.66 -6.25 16.43
N GLU A 246 24.59 -6.48 15.51
CA GLU A 246 24.76 -7.74 14.78
C GLU A 246 25.19 -8.93 15.65
N ASP A 247 25.85 -8.68 16.79
CA ASP A 247 26.37 -9.69 17.73
C ASP A 247 25.39 -9.96 18.89
N MET A 248 24.27 -9.22 18.99
CA MET A 248 23.29 -9.39 20.07
C MET A 248 22.52 -10.70 19.89
N PRO A 249 22.40 -11.52 20.97
CA PRO A 249 21.65 -12.77 20.92
C PRO A 249 20.16 -12.55 20.62
N VAL A 250 19.59 -13.40 19.78
CA VAL A 250 18.17 -13.37 19.38
C VAL A 250 17.45 -14.64 19.82
N LYS A 251 16.13 -14.57 19.96
CA LYS A 251 15.32 -15.66 20.56
C LYS A 251 15.17 -16.88 19.64
N MET A 252 15.17 -16.66 18.32
CA MET A 252 14.97 -17.72 17.34
C MET A 252 15.59 -17.38 16.00
N GLN A 253 15.56 -18.32 15.06
CA GLN A 253 15.94 -18.12 13.67
C GLN A 253 14.95 -18.86 12.76
N GLY A 254 14.13 -18.09 12.07
CA GLY A 254 13.14 -18.57 11.10
C GLY A 254 13.15 -17.74 9.83
N MET A 255 12.29 -18.11 8.90
CA MET A 255 12.10 -17.40 7.65
C MET A 255 10.62 -17.41 7.28
N SER A 256 10.08 -16.23 7.03
CA SER A 256 8.77 -16.03 6.41
C SER A 256 8.92 -15.67 4.94
N ALA A 257 8.10 -16.26 4.08
CA ALA A 257 7.97 -15.83 2.69
C ALA A 257 6.51 -15.57 2.38
N PHE A 258 6.25 -14.49 1.68
CA PHE A 258 4.92 -14.09 1.26
C PHE A 258 4.92 -13.81 -0.24
N ARG A 259 3.90 -14.32 -0.95
CA ARG A 259 3.67 -14.05 -2.38
C ARG A 259 2.22 -13.61 -2.56
N TYR A 260 2.04 -12.57 -3.37
CA TYR A 260 0.72 -12.10 -3.79
C TYR A 260 0.75 -11.80 -5.29
N LEU A 261 -0.14 -12.44 -6.03
CA LEU A 261 -0.33 -12.20 -7.46
C LEU A 261 -1.79 -11.81 -7.66
N SER A 262 -2.07 -10.79 -8.46
CA SER A 262 -3.46 -10.48 -8.80
C SER A 262 -3.61 -10.04 -10.24
N GLY A 263 -4.76 -10.39 -10.83
CA GLY A 263 -5.22 -9.94 -12.12
C GLY A 263 -6.53 -9.18 -11.96
N TYR A 264 -6.66 -8.09 -12.70
CA TYR A 264 -7.82 -7.22 -12.72
C TYR A 264 -8.22 -6.89 -14.14
N LEU A 265 -9.50 -7.03 -14.45
CA LEU A 265 -10.09 -6.65 -15.74
C LEU A 265 -11.42 -5.96 -15.45
N ASN A 266 -11.55 -4.72 -15.88
CA ASN A 266 -12.81 -3.97 -15.87
C ASN A 266 -13.12 -3.52 -17.29
N HIS A 267 -14.18 -4.03 -17.86
CA HIS A 267 -14.63 -3.60 -19.17
C HIS A 267 -16.12 -3.28 -19.17
N TYR A 268 -16.48 -2.29 -19.96
CA TYR A 268 -17.86 -1.84 -19.99
C TYR A 268 -18.25 -1.29 -21.38
N TYR A 269 -19.53 -1.42 -21.66
CA TYR A 269 -20.17 -0.85 -22.82
C TYR A 269 -21.24 0.14 -22.41
N SER A 270 -21.17 1.36 -22.96
CA SER A 270 -22.12 2.43 -22.68
C SER A 270 -23.04 2.71 -23.85
N ILE A 271 -24.33 2.69 -23.59
CA ILE A 271 -25.34 3.22 -24.49
C ILE A 271 -25.31 4.75 -24.35
N CYS A 272 -24.96 5.44 -25.43
CA CYS A 272 -24.76 6.88 -25.41
C CYS A 272 -25.81 7.60 -26.28
N VAL A 273 -26.08 8.85 -25.93
CA VAL A 273 -26.77 9.80 -26.77
C VAL A 273 -25.79 10.83 -27.34
N GLU A 274 -25.99 11.23 -28.55
CA GLU A 274 -25.18 12.26 -29.18
C GLU A 274 -25.63 13.65 -28.70
N ARG A 275 -24.69 14.45 -28.22
CA ARG A 275 -24.91 15.83 -27.81
C ARG A 275 -23.97 16.75 -28.59
N GLU A 276 -24.50 17.73 -29.23
CA GLU A 276 -23.71 18.78 -29.90
C GLU A 276 -23.12 19.72 -28.84
N ARG A 277 -21.80 19.86 -28.86
CA ARG A 277 -21.08 20.83 -28.01
C ARG A 277 -20.37 21.85 -28.89
N LYS A 278 -20.71 23.11 -28.73
CA LYS A 278 -19.96 24.20 -29.34
C LYS A 278 -18.60 24.32 -28.65
N VAL A 279 -17.53 24.15 -29.42
CA VAL A 279 -16.16 24.33 -28.97
C VAL A 279 -15.55 25.48 -29.73
N THR A 280 -15.14 26.49 -28.97
CA THR A 280 -14.47 27.67 -29.56
C THR A 280 -12.97 27.42 -29.45
N TYR A 281 -12.27 27.44 -30.58
CA TYR A 281 -10.82 27.29 -30.65
C TYR A 281 -10.20 28.48 -31.38
N ARG A 282 -8.92 28.76 -31.07
CA ARG A 282 -8.15 29.79 -31.75
C ARG A 282 -7.29 29.18 -32.85
N GLU A 283 -7.40 29.66 -34.05
CA GLU A 283 -6.60 29.28 -35.20
C GLU A 283 -5.94 30.53 -35.82
N ARG A 284 -4.79 30.37 -36.46
CA ARG A 284 -4.19 31.47 -37.19
C ARG A 284 -4.82 31.50 -38.61
N ASP A 285 -5.27 32.68 -39.02
CA ASP A 285 -5.70 32.90 -40.39
C ASP A 285 -4.50 32.94 -41.37
N GLU A 286 -4.78 33.09 -42.65
CA GLU A 286 -3.75 33.16 -43.68
C GLU A 286 -2.80 34.36 -43.55
N GLU A 287 -3.21 35.41 -42.81
CA GLU A 287 -2.41 36.58 -42.46
C GLU A 287 -1.62 36.41 -41.13
N GLY A 288 -1.72 35.26 -40.47
CA GLY A 288 -1.01 34.96 -39.21
C GLY A 288 -1.65 35.55 -37.98
N LYS A 289 -2.86 36.15 -38.04
CA LYS A 289 -3.62 36.63 -36.89
C LYS A 289 -4.41 35.53 -36.24
N TRP A 290 -4.51 35.59 -34.92
CA TRP A 290 -5.34 34.64 -34.14
C TRP A 290 -6.83 34.98 -34.32
N VAL A 291 -7.56 34.08 -34.99
CA VAL A 291 -9.01 34.17 -35.15
C VAL A 291 -9.66 33.09 -34.31
N THR A 292 -10.78 33.48 -33.68
CA THR A 292 -11.60 32.56 -32.92
C THR A 292 -12.62 31.92 -33.85
N LYS A 293 -12.58 30.58 -33.96
CA LYS A 293 -13.56 29.82 -34.74
C LYS A 293 -14.37 28.92 -33.80
N ASP A 294 -15.65 28.82 -34.10
CA ASP A 294 -16.55 27.87 -33.45
C ASP A 294 -16.62 26.58 -34.26
N SER A 295 -16.55 25.47 -33.62
CA SER A 295 -16.79 24.14 -34.19
C SER A 295 -17.82 23.39 -33.36
N ILE A 296 -18.65 22.60 -34.02
CA ILE A 296 -19.56 21.69 -33.35
C ILE A 296 -18.83 20.36 -33.21
N LYS A 297 -18.64 19.95 -31.96
CA LYS A 297 -18.10 18.62 -31.64
C LYS A 297 -19.25 17.75 -31.16
N ILE A 298 -19.43 16.59 -31.76
CA ILE A 298 -20.35 15.56 -31.25
C ILE A 298 -19.68 14.91 -30.05
N GLU A 299 -20.35 14.94 -28.92
CA GLU A 299 -19.95 14.30 -27.67
C GLU A 299 -20.93 13.17 -27.36
N TYR A 300 -20.41 11.96 -27.17
CA TYR A 300 -21.19 10.79 -26.79
C TYR A 300 -21.40 10.80 -25.29
N VAL A 301 -22.60 11.08 -24.82
CA VAL A 301 -22.95 11.16 -23.42
C VAL A 301 -23.54 9.82 -22.98
N PRO A 302 -22.91 9.08 -22.06
CA PRO A 302 -23.41 7.80 -21.61
C PRO A 302 -24.72 7.95 -20.83
N VAL A 303 -25.67 7.07 -21.12
CA VAL A 303 -26.99 6.96 -20.47
C VAL A 303 -27.03 5.77 -19.53
N THR A 304 -26.65 4.61 -20.08
CA THR A 304 -26.63 3.34 -19.35
C THR A 304 -25.36 2.60 -19.70
N THR A 305 -24.65 2.16 -18.67
CA THR A 305 -23.40 1.40 -18.81
C THR A 305 -23.57 0.00 -18.26
N PHE A 306 -23.26 -1.00 -19.07
CA PHE A 306 -23.15 -2.40 -18.69
C PHE A 306 -21.68 -2.72 -18.45
N ARG A 307 -21.37 -3.23 -17.27
CA ARG A 307 -19.99 -3.46 -16.84
C ARG A 307 -19.80 -4.89 -16.34
N HIS A 308 -18.64 -5.45 -16.67
CA HIS A 308 -18.15 -6.67 -16.07
C HIS A 308 -16.78 -6.42 -15.45
N ILE A 309 -16.60 -6.83 -14.19
CA ILE A 309 -15.33 -6.79 -13.49
C ILE A 309 -14.93 -8.23 -13.19
N PHE A 310 -13.73 -8.60 -13.59
CA PHE A 310 -13.09 -9.86 -13.23
C PHE A 310 -11.88 -9.57 -12.37
N GLU A 311 -11.80 -10.20 -11.20
CA GLU A 311 -10.66 -10.12 -10.30
C GLU A 311 -10.20 -11.52 -9.93
N THR A 312 -8.87 -11.71 -9.89
CA THR A 312 -8.28 -12.92 -9.33
C THR A 312 -7.09 -12.53 -8.46
N ALA A 313 -6.93 -13.24 -7.34
CA ALA A 313 -5.81 -13.04 -6.44
C ALA A 313 -5.34 -14.38 -5.88
N ASP A 314 -4.03 -14.64 -5.93
CA ASP A 314 -3.36 -15.78 -5.32
C ASP A 314 -2.39 -15.28 -4.25
N ALA A 315 -2.70 -15.54 -3.00
CA ALA A 315 -1.89 -15.18 -1.84
C ALA A 315 -1.32 -16.45 -1.21
N THR A 316 -0.02 -16.47 -0.93
CA THR A 316 0.65 -17.60 -0.29
C THR A 316 1.61 -17.09 0.78
N LYS A 317 1.48 -17.62 2.00
CA LYS A 317 2.44 -17.46 3.08
C LYS A 317 3.15 -18.78 3.31
N LYS A 318 4.48 -18.74 3.51
CA LYS A 318 5.31 -19.86 3.96
C LYS A 318 6.06 -19.46 5.21
N TYR A 319 6.19 -20.40 6.13
CA TYR A 319 7.04 -20.26 7.30
C TYR A 319 7.97 -21.46 7.40
N VAL A 320 9.26 -21.21 7.63
CA VAL A 320 10.29 -22.26 7.66
C VAL A 320 11.24 -22.03 8.84
N GLU A 321 11.45 -23.05 9.64
CA GLU A 321 12.55 -23.14 10.59
C GLU A 321 13.41 -24.38 10.29
N LYS A 322 14.72 -24.20 10.25
CA LYS A 322 15.67 -25.31 10.11
C LYS A 322 15.79 -26.13 11.39
N TYR A 323 15.61 -25.46 12.53
CA TYR A 323 15.65 -26.05 13.85
C TYR A 323 14.44 -25.50 14.61
N ALA A 324 13.43 -26.33 14.85
CA ALA A 324 12.23 -25.91 15.57
C ALA A 324 12.58 -25.44 16.99
N SER A 325 12.22 -24.19 17.28
CA SER A 325 12.55 -23.55 18.54
C SER A 325 11.55 -23.94 19.63
N GLN A 326 11.78 -25.07 20.30
CA GLN A 326 10.96 -25.55 21.44
C GLN A 326 10.89 -24.56 22.61
N LYS A 327 11.81 -23.60 22.68
CA LYS A 327 11.80 -22.55 23.72
C LYS A 327 10.96 -21.35 23.34
N PHE A 328 10.74 -21.15 22.04
CA PHE A 328 9.99 -19.99 21.55
C PHE A 328 8.51 -20.32 21.31
N TYR A 329 8.22 -21.48 20.71
CA TYR A 329 6.86 -21.99 20.50
C TYR A 329 6.54 -23.08 21.52
N PRO A 330 5.36 -23.02 22.17
CA PRO A 330 4.98 -24.00 23.19
C PRO A 330 4.73 -25.39 22.61
N GLU A 331 4.25 -25.48 21.37
CA GLU A 331 3.80 -26.73 20.75
C GLU A 331 4.51 -27.00 19.41
N ASN A 332 4.70 -28.29 19.13
CA ASN A 332 5.19 -28.83 17.88
C ASN A 332 4.37 -30.07 17.52
N TYR A 333 3.31 -29.91 16.74
CA TYR A 333 2.33 -30.98 16.47
C TYR A 333 2.83 -32.05 15.51
N TYR A 334 3.67 -31.64 14.52
CA TYR A 334 4.08 -32.53 13.42
C TYR A 334 5.57 -32.79 13.35
N SER A 335 6.40 -31.90 13.85
CA SER A 335 7.84 -32.05 13.83
C SER A 335 8.53 -31.27 14.95
N ASN A 336 9.40 -31.97 15.69
CA ASN A 336 10.23 -31.39 16.76
C ASN A 336 11.55 -30.82 16.24
N ARG A 337 11.85 -30.93 14.95
CA ARG A 337 13.17 -30.63 14.38
C ARG A 337 13.13 -29.45 13.42
N THR A 338 12.21 -29.50 12.48
CA THR A 338 12.09 -28.50 11.43
C THR A 338 10.62 -28.13 11.25
N THR A 339 10.37 -26.91 10.84
CA THR A 339 9.02 -26.44 10.50
C THR A 339 8.97 -26.03 9.04
N GLN A 340 7.94 -26.48 8.32
CA GLN A 340 7.63 -26.06 6.95
C GLN A 340 6.12 -25.92 6.79
N ASP A 341 5.60 -24.76 7.07
CA ASP A 341 4.18 -24.47 7.00
C ASP A 341 3.86 -23.60 5.79
N THR A 342 2.74 -23.86 5.15
CA THR A 342 2.23 -23.06 4.03
C THR A 342 0.73 -22.85 4.20
N ALA A 343 0.30 -21.60 4.06
CA ALA A 343 -1.11 -21.23 3.91
C ALA A 343 -1.27 -20.48 2.58
N ALA A 344 -2.34 -20.79 1.83
CA ALA A 344 -2.60 -20.13 0.56
C ALA A 344 -4.09 -19.90 0.34
N CYS A 345 -4.42 -18.77 -0.30
CA CYS A 345 -5.78 -18.42 -0.68
C CYS A 345 -5.81 -17.97 -2.13
N LEU A 346 -6.56 -18.69 -2.97
CA LEU A 346 -6.92 -18.25 -4.32
C LEU A 346 -8.33 -17.68 -4.27
N SER A 347 -8.51 -16.45 -4.73
CA SER A 347 -9.80 -15.77 -4.85
C SER A 347 -10.09 -15.43 -6.30
N ILE A 348 -11.32 -15.71 -6.76
CA ILE A 348 -11.82 -15.36 -8.09
C ILE A 348 -13.15 -14.65 -7.88
N LYS A 349 -13.27 -13.42 -8.38
CA LYS A 349 -14.48 -12.60 -8.28
C LYS A 349 -14.96 -12.20 -9.68
N ASN A 350 -16.27 -12.30 -9.89
CA ASN A 350 -16.94 -11.82 -11.09
C ASN A 350 -18.08 -10.90 -10.66
N THR A 351 -18.04 -9.65 -11.10
CA THR A 351 -19.09 -8.66 -10.82
C THR A 351 -19.71 -8.19 -12.13
N LEU A 352 -21.03 -8.28 -12.21
CA LEU A 352 -21.82 -7.71 -13.29
C LEU A 352 -22.61 -6.52 -12.75
N SER A 353 -22.58 -5.40 -13.43
CA SER A 353 -23.31 -4.20 -13.01
C SER A 353 -23.96 -3.46 -14.16
N VAL A 354 -25.04 -2.76 -13.83
CA VAL A 354 -25.74 -1.83 -14.70
C VAL A 354 -25.77 -0.48 -13.99
N THR A 355 -25.24 0.54 -14.66
CA THR A 355 -25.16 1.91 -14.14
C THR A 355 -26.00 2.84 -14.98
N PHE A 356 -26.90 3.60 -14.36
CA PHE A 356 -27.52 4.79 -14.95
C PHE A 356 -26.60 5.95 -14.66
N GLU A 357 -26.11 6.60 -15.72
CA GLU A 357 -25.07 7.61 -15.62
C GLU A 357 -25.63 8.98 -15.22
N GLU A 358 -24.89 9.69 -14.36
CA GLU A 358 -25.24 11.02 -13.88
C GLU A 358 -25.31 12.06 -15.02
N GLU A 359 -24.46 11.92 -16.05
CA GLU A 359 -24.27 12.91 -17.11
C GLU A 359 -25.46 13.04 -18.07
N PHE A 360 -26.26 12.00 -18.17
CA PHE A 360 -27.40 11.96 -19.08
C PHE A 360 -28.50 12.94 -18.66
N ASN A 361 -28.82 13.01 -17.37
CA ASN A 361 -30.00 13.70 -16.90
C ASN A 361 -29.63 14.99 -16.14
N THR A 362 -29.96 16.13 -16.72
CA THR A 362 -29.78 17.46 -16.08
C THR A 362 -30.74 17.69 -14.90
N TRP A 363 -31.77 16.89 -14.77
CA TRP A 363 -32.80 16.98 -13.74
C TRP A 363 -32.51 16.07 -12.54
N LEU A 364 -32.16 14.81 -12.77
CA LEU A 364 -31.72 13.85 -11.77
C LEU A 364 -30.18 13.88 -11.69
N LYS A 365 -29.65 14.72 -10.81
CA LYS A 365 -28.20 14.92 -10.68
C LYS A 365 -27.54 13.83 -9.80
N PHE A 366 -27.79 12.57 -10.10
CA PHE A 366 -27.12 11.43 -9.48
C PHE A 366 -27.06 10.24 -10.46
N GLY A 367 -26.05 9.41 -10.30
CA GLY A 367 -25.95 8.10 -10.96
C GLY A 367 -26.40 7.00 -10.02
N ALA A 368 -26.94 5.92 -10.58
CA ALA A 368 -27.38 4.73 -9.85
C ALA A 368 -26.79 3.47 -10.47
N THR A 369 -26.22 2.60 -9.66
CA THR A 369 -25.64 1.32 -10.07
C THR A 369 -26.29 0.20 -9.29
N VAL A 370 -26.67 -0.88 -9.97
CA VAL A 370 -27.01 -2.17 -9.35
C VAL A 370 -26.03 -3.23 -9.84
N TYR A 371 -25.63 -4.13 -8.95
CA TYR A 371 -24.64 -5.14 -9.26
C TYR A 371 -24.89 -6.47 -8.55
N ALA A 372 -24.37 -7.53 -9.16
CA ALA A 372 -24.29 -8.85 -8.56
C ALA A 372 -22.83 -9.34 -8.68
N MET A 373 -22.30 -9.92 -7.61
CA MET A 373 -20.95 -10.44 -7.55
C MET A 373 -20.94 -11.87 -7.06
N ASN A 374 -20.20 -12.73 -7.74
CA ASN A 374 -19.88 -14.07 -7.28
C ASN A 374 -18.39 -14.14 -6.93
N GLU A 375 -18.10 -14.66 -5.75
CA GLU A 375 -16.75 -14.89 -5.24
C GLU A 375 -16.55 -16.38 -4.97
N THR A 376 -15.52 -16.96 -5.55
CA THR A 376 -15.05 -18.32 -5.24
C THR A 376 -13.68 -18.24 -4.62
N GLN A 377 -13.49 -18.87 -3.46
CA GLN A 377 -12.21 -18.90 -2.77
C GLN A 377 -11.79 -20.36 -2.51
N ARG A 378 -10.47 -20.60 -2.66
CA ARG A 378 -9.83 -21.86 -2.28
C ARG A 378 -8.83 -21.58 -1.17
N HIS A 379 -8.99 -22.26 -0.05
CA HIS A 379 -8.11 -22.14 1.12
C HIS A 379 -7.29 -23.43 1.27
N VAL A 380 -5.97 -23.28 1.34
CA VAL A 380 -5.03 -24.41 1.44
C VAL A 380 -4.15 -24.23 2.66
N SER A 381 -4.06 -25.26 3.49
CA SER A 381 -3.08 -25.38 4.57
C SER A 381 -2.22 -26.60 4.36
N MET A 382 -0.89 -26.45 4.43
CA MET A 382 0.06 -27.56 4.34
C MET A 382 1.12 -27.43 5.44
N THR A 383 1.46 -28.56 6.04
CA THR A 383 2.58 -28.66 6.98
C THR A 383 3.36 -29.94 6.71
N ALA A 384 4.65 -29.94 6.94
CA ALA A 384 5.51 -31.10 6.76
C ALA A 384 5.65 -31.90 8.04
N GLN A 385 5.33 -33.18 8.00
CA GLN A 385 5.60 -34.15 9.06
C GLN A 385 6.85 -34.95 8.71
N PHE A 386 7.76 -35.10 9.67
CA PHE A 386 9.02 -35.84 9.52
C PHE A 386 9.03 -37.00 10.51
N ASP A 387 8.85 -38.22 10.01
CA ASP A 387 8.79 -39.43 10.86
C ASP A 387 10.19 -39.91 11.32
N SER A 388 11.24 -39.69 10.52
CA SER A 388 12.59 -40.08 10.85
C SER A 388 13.67 -39.17 10.24
N VAL A 389 14.92 -39.30 10.72
CA VAL A 389 16.06 -38.54 10.19
C VAL A 389 16.38 -38.97 8.78
N GLY A 390 16.30 -38.03 7.83
CA GLY A 390 16.61 -38.28 6.43
C GLY A 390 15.48 -38.86 5.58
N ALA A 391 14.29 -39.03 6.18
CA ALA A 391 13.09 -39.37 5.40
C ALA A 391 12.58 -38.14 4.65
N GLU A 392 11.99 -38.38 3.46
CA GLU A 392 11.21 -37.35 2.77
C GLU A 392 9.99 -36.99 3.65
N PRO A 393 9.67 -35.69 3.79
CA PRO A 393 8.54 -35.28 4.61
C PRO A 393 7.22 -35.74 4.03
N GLU A 394 6.34 -36.26 4.88
CA GLU A 394 4.94 -36.42 4.54
C GLU A 394 4.24 -35.07 4.64
N MET A 395 3.53 -34.65 3.58
CA MET A 395 2.80 -33.40 3.58
C MET A 395 1.37 -33.59 4.03
N ILE A 396 1.05 -33.07 5.22
CA ILE A 396 -0.34 -32.96 5.70
C ILE A 396 -0.99 -31.78 4.99
N TYR A 397 -2.10 -32.07 4.33
CA TYR A 397 -2.74 -31.14 3.40
C TYR A 397 -4.23 -30.96 3.73
N GLY A 398 -4.65 -29.70 3.83
CA GLY A 398 -6.04 -29.29 3.93
C GLY A 398 -6.43 -28.41 2.75
N ASP A 399 -7.55 -28.72 2.09
CA ASP A 399 -8.08 -27.97 0.94
C ASP A 399 -9.57 -27.70 1.17
N HIS A 400 -9.97 -26.45 1.07
CA HIS A 400 -11.35 -26.06 1.31
C HIS A 400 -11.80 -25.00 0.32
N TRP A 401 -12.96 -25.21 -0.30
CA TRP A 401 -13.56 -24.27 -1.25
C TRP A 401 -14.75 -23.56 -0.62
N THR A 402 -14.85 -22.26 -0.84
CA THR A 402 -16.03 -21.46 -0.48
C THR A 402 -16.52 -20.71 -1.71
N ASN A 403 -17.83 -20.53 -1.79
CA ASN A 403 -18.46 -19.72 -2.83
C ASN A 403 -19.46 -18.78 -2.17
N ASN A 404 -19.51 -17.54 -2.62
CA ASN A 404 -20.37 -16.49 -2.08
C ASN A 404 -21.00 -15.70 -3.22
N THR A 405 -22.27 -15.35 -3.08
CA THR A 405 -22.96 -14.49 -4.05
C THR A 405 -23.55 -13.28 -3.35
N TYR A 406 -23.18 -12.12 -3.82
CA TYR A 406 -23.60 -10.83 -3.31
C TYR A 406 -24.48 -10.12 -4.32
N ILE A 407 -25.43 -9.34 -3.82
CA ILE A 407 -26.12 -8.30 -4.58
C ILE A 407 -25.90 -6.96 -3.90
N GLY A 408 -25.89 -5.89 -4.69
CA GLY A 408 -25.72 -4.57 -4.13
C GLY A 408 -26.21 -3.47 -5.06
N ALA A 409 -26.28 -2.27 -4.49
CA ALA A 409 -26.65 -1.07 -5.20
C ALA A 409 -25.80 0.11 -4.69
N ALA A 410 -25.59 1.09 -5.57
CA ALA A 410 -24.91 2.33 -5.24
C ALA A 410 -25.63 3.51 -5.86
N LEU A 411 -25.63 4.63 -5.13
CA LEU A 411 -26.05 5.94 -5.60
C LEU A 411 -24.85 6.89 -5.46
N HIS A 412 -24.56 7.64 -6.52
CA HIS A 412 -23.43 8.57 -6.49
C HIS A 412 -23.71 9.86 -7.22
N LYS A 413 -23.09 10.93 -6.72
CA LYS A 413 -23.07 12.23 -7.36
C LYS A 413 -21.64 12.75 -7.32
N ASN A 414 -20.97 12.67 -8.45
CA ASN A 414 -19.58 13.10 -8.64
C ASN A 414 -19.46 14.43 -9.36
N GLN A 415 -20.55 14.88 -10.02
CA GLN A 415 -20.57 16.13 -10.73
C GLN A 415 -21.11 17.27 -9.86
N GLY A 416 -20.63 18.46 -10.14
CA GLY A 416 -21.01 19.67 -9.42
C GLY A 416 -19.82 20.33 -8.76
N LYS A 417 -20.02 21.56 -8.27
CA LYS A 417 -18.94 22.38 -7.73
C LYS A 417 -18.82 22.29 -6.21
N TYR A 418 -19.92 21.97 -5.52
CA TYR A 418 -20.01 22.20 -4.07
C TYR A 418 -20.23 20.93 -3.26
N ILE A 419 -21.00 19.98 -3.77
CA ILE A 419 -21.39 18.78 -3.01
C ILE A 419 -21.28 17.54 -3.89
N HIS A 420 -20.49 16.58 -3.42
CA HIS A 420 -20.40 15.23 -3.95
C HIS A 420 -20.82 14.25 -2.85
N TYR A 421 -21.51 13.18 -3.20
CA TYR A 421 -21.90 12.16 -2.24
C TYR A 421 -21.99 10.79 -2.90
N GLY A 422 -21.85 9.76 -2.09
CA GLY A 422 -22.08 8.39 -2.49
C GLY A 422 -22.64 7.58 -1.35
N PHE A 423 -23.54 6.66 -1.70
CA PHE A 423 -24.06 5.62 -0.83
C PHE A 423 -23.99 4.31 -1.57
N ASP A 424 -23.39 3.31 -0.97
CA ASP A 424 -23.38 1.96 -1.53
C ASP A 424 -23.71 0.94 -0.44
N GLY A 425 -24.29 -0.16 -0.85
CA GLY A 425 -24.58 -1.27 0.06
C GLY A 425 -24.69 -2.58 -0.70
N ASN A 426 -24.26 -3.64 -0.03
CA ASN A 426 -24.37 -5.00 -0.53
C ASN A 426 -24.62 -5.99 0.60
N ILE A 427 -25.14 -7.15 0.20
CA ILE A 427 -25.43 -8.27 1.10
C ILE A 427 -25.09 -9.59 0.41
N CYS A 428 -24.48 -10.51 1.15
CA CYS A 428 -24.26 -11.88 0.72
C CYS A 428 -25.55 -12.70 0.91
N LEU A 429 -26.11 -13.16 -0.19
CA LEU A 429 -27.36 -13.94 -0.20
C LEU A 429 -27.13 -15.45 -0.17
N LEU A 430 -25.98 -15.91 -0.68
CA LEU A 430 -25.69 -17.34 -0.80
C LEU A 430 -24.23 -17.61 -0.47
N GLY A 431 -23.96 -18.74 0.21
CA GLY A 431 -22.62 -19.26 0.41
C GLY A 431 -22.12 -19.20 1.85
N TYR A 432 -20.80 -19.33 2.00
CA TYR A 432 -20.11 -19.38 3.30
C TYR A 432 -20.32 -18.09 4.11
N LYS A 433 -20.34 -16.95 3.44
CA LYS A 433 -20.50 -15.62 4.06
C LYS A 433 -21.98 -15.15 4.14
N LEU A 434 -22.94 -16.06 4.01
CA LEU A 434 -24.38 -15.74 4.05
C LEU A 434 -24.74 -14.76 5.17
N GLY A 435 -25.43 -13.65 4.83
CA GLY A 435 -25.83 -12.61 5.77
C GLY A 435 -24.70 -11.61 6.14
N GLU A 436 -23.51 -11.71 5.51
CA GLU A 436 -22.55 -10.63 5.51
C GLU A 436 -23.10 -9.44 4.73
N PHE A 437 -22.98 -8.24 5.27
CA PHE A 437 -23.41 -7.04 4.58
C PHE A 437 -22.53 -5.84 4.91
N GLN A 438 -22.51 -4.88 4.02
CA GLN A 438 -21.95 -3.55 4.26
C GLN A 438 -22.84 -2.47 3.65
N VAL A 439 -22.91 -1.33 4.34
CA VAL A 439 -23.51 -0.09 3.84
C VAL A 439 -22.53 1.02 4.12
N ASN A 440 -22.14 1.74 3.10
CA ASN A 440 -21.19 2.84 3.18
C ASN A 440 -21.85 4.13 2.70
N GLY A 441 -21.46 5.26 3.28
CA GLY A 441 -21.87 6.57 2.83
C GLY A 441 -20.70 7.55 2.94
N HIS A 442 -20.59 8.44 1.97
CA HIS A 442 -19.67 9.57 2.03
C HIS A 442 -20.30 10.83 1.51
N LEU A 443 -19.83 11.95 2.03
CA LEU A 443 -20.24 13.30 1.63
C LEU A 443 -18.99 14.18 1.59
N ASP A 444 -18.75 14.83 0.45
CA ASP A 444 -17.71 15.83 0.26
C ASP A 444 -18.35 17.15 -0.11
N ALA A 445 -18.12 18.19 0.71
CA ALA A 445 -18.67 19.51 0.50
C ALA A 445 -17.54 20.56 0.47
N GLY A 446 -17.57 21.43 -0.53
CA GLY A 446 -16.64 22.54 -0.68
C GLY A 446 -17.34 23.87 -0.69
N PHE A 447 -16.96 24.79 0.20
CA PHE A 447 -17.54 26.12 0.33
C PHE A 447 -16.44 27.17 0.22
N ARG A 448 -16.73 28.27 -0.46
CA ARG A 448 -15.83 29.40 -0.46
C ARG A 448 -16.07 30.26 0.79
N LEU A 449 -15.04 30.42 1.61
CA LEU A 449 -15.07 31.23 2.80
C LEU A 449 -14.00 32.33 2.67
N GLY A 450 -14.43 33.55 2.33
CA GLY A 450 -13.52 34.63 2.00
C GLY A 450 -12.72 34.36 0.70
N ALA A 451 -11.41 34.45 0.80
CA ALA A 451 -10.47 34.16 -0.32
C ALA A 451 -10.20 32.65 -0.49
N ASP A 452 -10.38 31.86 0.56
CA ASP A 452 -10.00 30.46 0.63
C ASP A 452 -11.22 29.52 0.56
N SER A 453 -10.97 28.22 0.42
CA SER A 453 -12.00 27.19 0.33
C SER A 453 -12.02 26.33 1.59
N LEU A 454 -13.17 26.27 2.26
CA LEU A 454 -13.45 25.31 3.31
C LEU A 454 -13.93 23.99 2.68
N THR A 455 -13.30 22.87 3.03
CA THR A 455 -13.74 21.53 2.62
C THR A 455 -14.18 20.74 3.85
N ILE A 456 -15.33 20.09 3.74
CA ILE A 456 -15.88 19.21 4.76
C ILE A 456 -16.12 17.86 4.11
N LYS A 457 -15.57 16.80 4.71
CA LYS A 457 -15.84 15.43 4.27
C LYS A 457 -16.39 14.64 5.43
N ALA A 458 -17.40 13.82 5.17
CA ALA A 458 -17.96 12.90 6.13
C ALA A 458 -18.00 11.50 5.54
N LYS A 459 -17.71 10.48 6.36
CA LYS A 459 -17.82 9.07 5.98
C LYS A 459 -18.50 8.31 7.11
N ALA A 460 -19.35 7.36 6.74
CA ALA A 460 -19.95 6.44 7.69
C ALA A 460 -20.08 5.07 7.05
N TYR A 461 -19.96 4.02 7.85
CA TYR A 461 -20.32 2.69 7.40
C TYR A 461 -20.91 1.82 8.52
N VAL A 462 -21.69 0.87 8.09
CA VAL A 462 -22.15 -0.26 8.91
C VAL A 462 -21.78 -1.53 8.19
N LYS A 463 -21.09 -2.44 8.87
CA LYS A 463 -20.63 -3.71 8.32
C LYS A 463 -20.89 -4.86 9.27
N ASN A 464 -21.25 -6.00 8.71
CA ASN A 464 -21.36 -7.28 9.42
C ASN A 464 -20.49 -8.28 8.67
N GLU A 465 -19.26 -8.47 9.14
CA GLU A 465 -18.19 -9.18 8.42
C GLU A 465 -18.05 -10.62 8.96
N THR A 466 -18.01 -11.59 8.07
CA THR A 466 -17.67 -12.97 8.42
C THR A 466 -16.17 -13.05 8.74
N PRO A 467 -15.78 -13.71 9.84
CA PRO A 467 -14.36 -13.94 10.15
C PRO A 467 -13.65 -14.64 8.99
N ASP A 468 -12.38 -14.26 8.77
CA ASP A 468 -11.53 -14.91 7.77
C ASP A 468 -11.50 -16.45 8.01
N PHE A 469 -11.43 -17.23 6.94
CA PHE A 469 -11.39 -18.68 7.01
C PHE A 469 -10.32 -19.19 7.97
N TYR A 470 -9.13 -18.60 7.93
CA TYR A 470 -8.00 -19.03 8.77
C TYR A 470 -8.12 -18.59 10.24
N LEU A 471 -9.01 -17.67 10.59
CA LEU A 471 -9.37 -17.42 11.99
C LEU A 471 -10.30 -18.51 12.53
N GLN A 472 -11.13 -19.11 11.67
CA GLN A 472 -12.00 -20.20 12.03
C GLN A 472 -11.22 -21.52 12.09
N ARG A 473 -10.41 -21.81 11.06
CA ARG A 473 -9.71 -23.10 10.95
C ARG A 473 -8.30 -22.93 10.41
N TYR A 474 -7.31 -23.40 11.18
CA TYR A 474 -5.91 -23.38 10.77
C TYR A 474 -5.13 -24.55 11.39
N TYR A 475 -4.25 -25.14 10.60
CA TYR A 475 -3.37 -26.23 11.00
C TYR A 475 -1.96 -25.96 10.50
N SER A 476 -0.99 -25.93 11.43
CA SER A 476 0.43 -25.77 11.17
C SER A 476 1.25 -26.53 12.24
N ASN A 477 2.57 -26.53 12.12
CA ASN A 477 3.40 -27.22 13.07
C ASN A 477 3.31 -26.64 14.49
N HIS A 478 3.17 -25.31 14.63
CA HIS A 478 3.14 -24.65 15.94
C HIS A 478 1.74 -24.26 16.40
N TYR A 479 0.77 -24.20 15.48
CA TYR A 479 -0.57 -23.69 15.78
C TYR A 479 -1.65 -24.51 15.13
N GLN A 480 -2.64 -24.87 15.93
CA GLN A 480 -3.85 -25.56 15.46
C GLN A 480 -5.07 -25.00 16.17
N TRP A 481 -6.12 -24.72 15.41
CA TRP A 481 -7.42 -24.35 15.95
C TRP A 481 -8.56 -24.67 14.97
N ASP A 482 -9.73 -24.91 15.55
CA ASP A 482 -11.02 -25.04 14.86
C ASP A 482 -12.04 -24.29 15.72
N ASN A 483 -12.30 -23.03 15.35
CA ASN A 483 -13.14 -22.09 16.06
C ASN A 483 -14.50 -21.95 15.39
N ASN A 484 -15.48 -21.43 16.13
CA ASN A 484 -16.79 -21.05 15.62
C ASN A 484 -17.09 -19.60 16.02
N PHE A 485 -16.32 -18.66 15.48
CA PHE A 485 -16.48 -17.24 15.74
C PHE A 485 -17.70 -16.68 15.06
N GLN A 486 -18.41 -15.81 15.77
CA GLN A 486 -19.51 -15.05 15.23
C GLN A 486 -19.02 -13.91 14.32
N LYS A 487 -19.93 -13.38 13.50
CA LYS A 487 -19.64 -12.22 12.65
C LYS A 487 -19.27 -11.01 13.49
N THR A 488 -18.32 -10.24 13.00
CA THR A 488 -17.90 -8.96 13.59
C THR A 488 -18.78 -7.85 13.05
N TYR A 489 -19.46 -7.15 13.94
CA TYR A 489 -20.30 -6.01 13.58
C TYR A 489 -19.57 -4.71 13.85
N ARG A 490 -19.54 -3.81 12.86
CA ARG A 490 -18.77 -2.57 12.91
C ARG A 490 -19.63 -1.37 12.47
N VAL A 491 -19.58 -0.31 13.25
CA VAL A 491 -20.23 0.98 12.95
C VAL A 491 -19.20 2.08 13.05
N TYR A 492 -18.97 2.78 11.97
CA TYR A 492 -18.01 3.85 11.85
C TYR A 492 -18.67 5.16 11.45
N VAL A 493 -18.20 6.25 12.03
CA VAL A 493 -18.49 7.63 11.60
C VAL A 493 -17.21 8.45 11.69
N GLY A 494 -16.90 9.17 10.63
CA GLY A 494 -15.75 10.06 10.59
C GLY A 494 -16.03 11.33 9.81
N GLY A 495 -15.33 12.41 10.18
CA GLY A 495 -15.44 13.70 9.52
C GLY A 495 -14.09 14.41 9.42
N GLU A 496 -13.84 15.01 8.27
CA GLU A 496 -12.65 15.81 7.98
C GLU A 496 -13.07 17.25 7.68
N VAL A 497 -12.41 18.21 8.29
CA VAL A 497 -12.55 19.64 7.99
C VAL A 497 -11.18 20.18 7.62
N ALA A 498 -11.06 20.80 6.45
CA ALA A 498 -9.81 21.44 6.01
C ALA A 498 -10.07 22.86 5.49
N TYR A 499 -9.22 23.79 5.95
CA TYR A 499 -9.28 25.20 5.56
C TYR A 499 -7.88 25.69 5.17
N PRO A 500 -7.37 25.30 3.98
CA PRO A 500 -6.03 25.67 3.53
C PRO A 500 -6.00 27.17 3.17
N THR A 501 -5.30 27.97 3.98
CA THR A 501 -4.96 29.36 3.67
C THR A 501 -3.57 29.44 3.03
N GLN A 502 -3.16 30.64 2.60
CA GLN A 502 -1.83 30.85 2.00
C GLN A 502 -0.68 30.39 2.92
N TRP A 503 -0.77 30.66 4.23
CA TRP A 503 0.32 30.43 5.19
C TRP A 503 0.10 29.21 6.09
N VAL A 504 -1.14 28.90 6.41
CA VAL A 504 -1.51 27.84 7.34
C VAL A 504 -2.54 26.94 6.68
N LYS A 505 -2.28 25.63 6.69
CA LYS A 505 -3.16 24.62 6.09
C LYS A 505 -3.63 23.64 7.18
N PRO A 506 -4.59 24.05 8.02
CA PRO A 506 -5.16 23.17 9.01
C PRO A 506 -6.09 22.15 8.39
N LYS A 507 -5.98 20.91 8.88
CA LYS A 507 -6.87 19.80 8.56
C LYS A 507 -7.11 18.99 9.83
N LEU A 508 -8.36 18.82 10.23
CA LEU A 508 -8.78 18.03 11.37
C LEU A 508 -9.66 16.88 10.89
N ASN A 509 -9.29 15.67 11.24
CA ASN A 509 -10.09 14.49 11.02
C ASN A 509 -10.46 13.87 12.38
N VAL A 510 -11.75 13.65 12.62
CA VAL A 510 -12.24 12.95 13.82
C VAL A 510 -12.98 11.71 13.38
N SER A 511 -12.63 10.58 13.96
CA SER A 511 -13.15 9.26 13.60
C SER A 511 -13.55 8.48 14.84
N PHE A 512 -14.71 7.85 14.78
CA PHE A 512 -15.23 6.96 15.82
C PHE A 512 -15.67 5.63 15.21
N GLU A 513 -15.32 4.53 15.85
CA GLU A 513 -15.81 3.21 15.47
C GLU A 513 -16.21 2.39 16.69
N ASN A 514 -17.34 1.70 16.57
CA ASN A 514 -17.79 0.68 17.52
C ASN A 514 -17.69 -0.69 16.86
N ILE A 515 -16.99 -1.62 17.52
CA ILE A 515 -16.71 -2.96 17.01
C ILE A 515 -17.27 -3.98 17.99
N THR A 516 -18.23 -4.79 17.57
CA THR A 516 -18.77 -5.90 18.37
C THR A 516 -18.19 -7.22 17.88
N ASN A 517 -17.90 -8.14 18.81
CA ASN A 517 -17.30 -9.44 18.54
C ASN A 517 -15.91 -9.32 17.89
N HIS A 518 -15.06 -8.40 18.39
CA HIS A 518 -13.71 -8.21 17.89
C HIS A 518 -12.87 -9.48 18.06
N ILE A 519 -12.14 -9.86 17.01
CA ILE A 519 -11.21 -10.99 17.02
C ILE A 519 -9.77 -10.47 17.14
N TYR A 520 -9.00 -11.05 18.02
CA TYR A 520 -7.60 -10.68 18.30
C TYR A 520 -6.77 -11.95 18.54
N PHE A 521 -5.46 -11.85 18.41
CA PHE A 521 -4.53 -12.90 18.81
C PHE A 521 -4.05 -12.63 20.23
N ASP A 522 -4.22 -13.63 21.11
CA ASP A 522 -3.79 -13.54 22.50
C ASP A 522 -2.26 -13.70 22.65
N ASN A 523 -1.78 -13.65 23.87
CA ASN A 523 -0.36 -13.77 24.20
C ASN A 523 0.24 -15.16 23.83
N ALA A 524 -0.59 -16.18 23.72
CA ALA A 524 -0.19 -17.52 23.25
C ALA A 524 -0.17 -17.64 21.72
N GLY A 525 -0.63 -16.62 20.99
CA GLY A 525 -0.76 -16.65 19.53
C GLY A 525 -2.04 -17.34 19.04
N LEU A 526 -3.02 -17.56 19.92
CA LEU A 526 -4.30 -18.15 19.52
C LEU A 526 -5.32 -17.05 19.24
N PRO A 527 -6.16 -17.21 18.19
CA PRO A 527 -7.23 -16.26 17.91
C PRO A 527 -8.33 -16.41 18.98
N GLN A 528 -8.76 -15.28 19.50
CA GLN A 528 -9.83 -15.15 20.48
C GLN A 528 -10.87 -14.17 20.00
N GLN A 529 -12.12 -14.36 20.39
CA GLN A 529 -13.19 -13.41 20.11
C GLN A 529 -13.72 -12.80 21.40
N MET A 530 -13.74 -11.48 21.46
CA MET A 530 -14.27 -10.74 22.59
C MET A 530 -15.79 -10.75 22.59
N ASN A 531 -16.40 -11.07 23.73
CA ASN A 531 -17.82 -10.84 23.96
C ASN A 531 -18.03 -9.37 24.33
N GLY A 532 -18.82 -8.65 23.52
CA GLY A 532 -19.11 -7.23 23.75
C GLY A 532 -18.55 -6.34 22.66
N SER A 533 -18.43 -5.04 22.93
CA SER A 533 -18.01 -4.04 21.96
C SER A 533 -16.80 -3.25 22.42
N ILE A 534 -15.95 -2.90 21.47
CA ILE A 534 -14.83 -1.98 21.61
C ILE A 534 -15.17 -0.67 20.93
N GLN A 535 -14.91 0.44 21.59
CA GLN A 535 -15.06 1.77 21.03
C GLN A 535 -13.67 2.36 20.77
N VAL A 536 -13.45 2.86 19.56
CA VAL A 536 -12.22 3.53 19.16
C VAL A 536 -12.56 4.95 18.75
N LEU A 537 -11.92 5.92 19.36
CA LEU A 537 -11.97 7.34 19.00
C LEU A 537 -10.60 7.79 18.55
N ALA A 538 -10.49 8.53 17.45
CA ALA A 538 -9.27 9.20 17.05
C ALA A 538 -9.55 10.62 16.54
N ALA A 539 -8.61 11.53 16.82
CA ALA A 539 -8.55 12.88 16.26
C ALA A 539 -7.15 13.08 15.65
N ASP A 540 -7.09 13.29 14.34
CA ASP A 540 -5.87 13.60 13.58
C ASP A 540 -5.89 15.07 13.20
N LEU A 541 -4.96 15.85 13.76
CA LEU A 541 -4.72 17.24 13.45
C LEU A 541 -3.47 17.36 12.59
N GLN A 542 -3.64 17.76 11.34
CA GLN A 542 -2.56 18.16 10.46
C GLN A 542 -2.50 19.68 10.38
N LEU A 543 -1.37 20.25 10.74
CA LEU A 543 -1.14 21.68 10.76
C LEU A 543 0.15 22.01 10.02
N ASN A 544 0.04 22.36 8.74
CA ASN A 544 1.17 22.72 7.93
C ASN A 544 1.27 24.25 7.83
N ILE A 545 2.44 24.79 8.23
CA ILE A 545 2.76 26.21 8.17
C ILE A 545 3.79 26.39 7.06
N THR A 546 3.42 27.20 6.07
CA THR A 546 4.29 27.47 4.91
C THR A 546 4.67 28.95 4.91
N THR A 547 5.96 29.23 5.12
CA THR A 547 6.51 30.57 4.99
C THR A 547 7.54 30.60 3.83
N PRO A 548 8.03 31.76 3.41
CA PRO A 548 9.01 31.81 2.33
C PRO A 548 10.30 31.02 2.59
N TRP A 549 10.68 30.80 3.85
CA TRP A 549 11.98 30.23 4.17
C TRP A 549 11.91 29.05 5.15
N ILE A 550 11.15 29.16 6.24
CA ILE A 550 11.05 28.14 7.28
C ILE A 550 9.62 27.61 7.28
N ASN A 551 9.48 26.30 7.20
CA ASN A 551 8.19 25.63 7.11
C ASN A 551 8.12 24.56 8.19
N LEU A 552 6.89 24.24 8.58
CA LEU A 552 6.61 23.25 9.60
C LEU A 552 5.43 22.40 9.15
N ASP A 553 5.66 21.10 8.99
CA ASP A 553 4.60 20.13 8.77
C ASP A 553 4.40 19.31 10.04
N ASN A 554 3.18 19.33 10.57
CA ASN A 554 2.81 18.57 11.75
C ASN A 554 1.65 17.65 11.43
N SER A 555 1.71 16.44 11.99
CA SER A 555 0.58 15.52 12.12
C SER A 555 0.58 14.99 13.54
N ILE A 556 -0.52 15.20 14.25
CA ILE A 556 -0.71 14.85 15.66
C ILE A 556 -1.97 14.01 15.73
N VAL A 557 -1.84 12.75 16.10
CA VAL A 557 -2.97 11.84 16.25
C VAL A 557 -3.15 11.50 17.72
N TYR A 558 -4.28 11.90 18.27
CA TYR A 558 -4.77 11.42 19.56
C TYR A 558 -5.77 10.30 19.33
N GLN A 559 -5.64 9.18 20.03
CA GLN A 559 -6.56 8.06 19.91
C GLN A 559 -6.79 7.36 21.25
N HIS A 560 -7.96 6.76 21.40
CA HIS A 560 -8.36 6.02 22.57
C HIS A 560 -9.13 4.76 22.18
N SER A 561 -8.77 3.64 22.78
CA SER A 561 -9.51 2.37 22.71
C SER A 561 -10.12 2.08 24.08
N SER A 562 -11.40 1.70 24.13
CA SER A 562 -12.10 1.35 25.37
C SER A 562 -11.68 -0.03 25.94
N SER A 563 -10.82 -0.78 25.25
CA SER A 563 -10.46 -2.15 25.61
C SER A 563 -8.96 -2.41 25.47
N GLU A 564 -8.41 -3.21 26.38
CA GLU A 564 -7.04 -3.72 26.32
C GLU A 564 -6.80 -4.74 25.20
N TYR A 565 -7.86 -5.34 24.65
CA TYR A 565 -7.78 -6.27 23.52
C TYR A 565 -7.48 -5.56 22.19
N LEU A 566 -7.50 -4.23 22.16
CA LEU A 566 -7.07 -3.40 21.04
C LEU A 566 -6.15 -2.28 21.57
N PRO A 567 -4.90 -2.61 21.93
CA PRO A 567 -3.97 -1.65 22.53
C PRO A 567 -3.49 -0.63 21.50
N LEU A 568 -3.62 0.66 21.84
CA LEU A 568 -3.22 1.79 21.01
C LEU A 568 -2.40 2.80 21.82
N PRO A 569 -1.36 3.44 21.25
CA PRO A 569 -0.74 4.60 21.88
C PRO A 569 -1.71 5.78 21.87
N ALA A 570 -1.87 6.47 23.01
CA ALA A 570 -2.79 7.60 23.11
C ALA A 570 -2.38 8.78 22.21
N LEU A 571 -1.08 8.97 22.01
CA LEU A 571 -0.53 10.06 21.21
C LEU A 571 0.49 9.54 20.22
N THR A 572 0.36 9.95 18.97
CA THR A 572 1.34 9.70 17.90
C THR A 572 1.59 11.01 17.17
N MET A 573 2.85 11.34 16.91
CA MET A 573 3.22 12.61 16.30
C MET A 573 4.28 12.42 15.20
N TYR A 574 4.13 13.20 14.15
CA TYR A 574 5.16 13.48 13.15
C TYR A 574 5.30 15.00 13.01
N ASN A 575 6.51 15.49 13.14
CA ASN A 575 6.84 16.92 12.99
C ASN A 575 8.04 17.03 12.06
N ASN A 576 8.01 17.99 11.15
CA ASN A 576 9.08 18.25 10.21
C ASN A 576 9.28 19.75 10.08
N LEU A 577 10.40 20.25 10.63
CA LEU A 577 10.83 21.64 10.53
C LEU A 577 11.88 21.74 9.45
N TYR A 578 11.65 22.57 8.43
CA TYR A 578 12.57 22.66 7.31
C TYR A 578 12.64 24.05 6.68
N TYR A 579 13.82 24.33 6.13
CA TYR A 579 14.10 25.41 5.20
C TYR A 579 13.89 24.92 3.77
N HIS A 580 13.34 25.74 2.90
CA HIS A 580 13.38 25.52 1.46
C HIS A 580 13.71 26.83 0.73
N GLY A 581 14.44 26.72 -0.38
CA GLY A 581 14.79 27.88 -1.21
C GLY A 581 15.58 27.51 -2.43
N THR A 582 15.76 28.49 -3.32
CA THR A 582 16.61 28.36 -4.51
C THR A 582 17.95 29.03 -4.22
N TRP A 583 19.04 28.25 -4.15
CA TRP A 583 20.37 28.80 -3.86
C TRP A 583 21.03 29.39 -5.07
N VAL A 584 21.03 28.67 -6.18
CA VAL A 584 21.48 29.16 -7.48
C VAL A 584 20.29 28.98 -8.42
N LYS A 585 20.12 29.81 -9.41
CA LYS A 585 18.94 29.72 -10.33
C LYS A 585 18.58 28.29 -10.79
N ALA A 586 19.57 27.38 -10.78
CA ALA A 586 19.47 25.99 -11.20
C ALA A 586 19.28 24.97 -10.09
N LEU A 587 19.42 25.35 -8.79
CA LEU A 587 19.44 24.42 -7.66
C LEU A 587 18.45 24.83 -6.59
N ASP A 588 17.40 24.02 -6.41
CA ASP A 588 16.50 24.13 -5.26
C ASP A 588 16.98 23.21 -4.13
N VAL A 589 16.85 23.69 -2.91
CA VAL A 589 17.33 23.03 -1.70
C VAL A 589 16.22 22.98 -0.66
N GLN A 590 16.08 21.85 0.00
CA GLN A 590 15.30 21.68 1.23
C GLN A 590 16.18 21.02 2.28
N MET A 591 16.28 21.60 3.46
CA MET A 591 17.04 21.03 4.60
C MET A 591 16.17 21.09 5.84
N GLY A 592 16.16 20.03 6.63
CA GLY A 592 15.30 19.99 7.80
C GLY A 592 15.64 18.91 8.80
N VAL A 593 14.84 18.94 9.85
CA VAL A 593 14.83 17.94 10.92
C VAL A 593 13.41 17.40 11.05
N ASP A 594 13.25 16.10 10.97
CA ASP A 594 11.99 15.45 11.25
C ASP A 594 12.05 14.65 12.56
N MET A 595 10.91 14.53 13.21
CA MET A 595 10.75 13.80 14.46
C MET A 595 9.49 12.94 14.42
N ARG A 596 9.61 11.72 14.90
CA ARG A 596 8.50 10.80 15.15
C ARG A 596 8.45 10.41 16.60
N PHE A 597 7.24 10.37 17.15
CA PHE A 597 7.01 10.06 18.56
C PHE A 597 5.71 9.27 18.70
N PHE A 598 5.68 8.35 19.66
CA PHE A 598 4.46 7.72 20.15
C PHE A 598 4.51 7.52 21.66
N SER A 599 3.37 7.69 22.31
CA SER A 599 3.23 7.54 23.76
C SER A 599 3.36 6.08 24.18
N LYS A 600 3.77 5.87 25.42
CA LYS A 600 3.99 4.54 26.01
C LYS A 600 2.67 3.75 26.12
N TYR A 601 2.67 2.50 25.61
CA TYR A 601 1.52 1.61 25.61
C TYR A 601 1.96 0.13 25.58
N TYR A 602 1.04 -0.79 25.80
CA TYR A 602 1.28 -2.22 25.62
C TYR A 602 1.29 -2.56 24.12
N ALA A 603 2.43 -2.40 23.47
CA ALA A 603 2.54 -2.70 22.06
C ALA A 603 2.41 -4.21 21.80
N PRO A 604 1.67 -4.63 20.77
CA PRO A 604 1.60 -6.05 20.43
C PRO A 604 2.95 -6.57 19.97
N ILE A 605 3.16 -7.88 20.13
CA ILE A 605 4.39 -8.59 19.73
C ILE A 605 4.11 -9.35 18.43
N LEU A 606 5.07 -9.32 17.52
CA LEU A 606 5.02 -10.13 16.31
C LEU A 606 5.22 -11.62 16.65
N ASN A 607 4.30 -12.46 16.17
CA ASN A 607 4.46 -13.90 16.13
C ASN A 607 4.93 -14.32 14.73
N PRO A 608 6.19 -14.77 14.55
CA PRO A 608 6.75 -15.04 13.23
C PRO A 608 6.06 -16.19 12.50
N ALA A 609 5.71 -17.29 13.17
CA ALA A 609 5.05 -18.44 12.54
C ALA A 609 3.67 -18.07 11.98
N LEU A 610 2.94 -17.21 12.65
CA LEU A 610 1.66 -16.71 12.20
C LEU A 610 1.79 -15.51 11.27
N GLY A 611 2.85 -14.68 11.40
CA GLY A 611 2.94 -13.37 10.77
C GLY A 611 1.85 -12.43 11.28
N GLN A 612 1.47 -12.56 12.55
CA GLN A 612 0.43 -11.78 13.20
C GLN A 612 0.96 -11.06 14.44
N PHE A 613 0.32 -9.95 14.78
CA PHE A 613 0.62 -9.19 15.98
C PHE A 613 -0.30 -9.64 17.12
N CYS A 614 0.32 -10.24 18.16
CA CYS A 614 -0.36 -10.78 19.35
C CYS A 614 -0.36 -9.75 20.45
N ILE A 615 -1.47 -9.60 21.16
CA ILE A 615 -1.54 -8.69 22.32
C ILE A 615 -0.69 -9.20 23.48
N GLN A 616 -0.21 -8.29 24.30
CA GLN A 616 0.50 -8.57 25.55
C GLN A 616 0.23 -7.45 26.55
N ASN A 617 0.36 -7.76 27.84
CA ASN A 617 0.14 -6.84 28.96
C ASN A 617 1.30 -6.80 29.97
N GLN A 618 2.47 -7.29 29.58
CA GLN A 618 3.64 -7.39 30.44
C GLN A 618 4.52 -6.15 30.36
N GLU A 619 4.81 -5.67 29.14
CA GLU A 619 5.76 -4.59 28.89
C GLU A 619 5.15 -3.45 28.06
N LYS A 620 5.34 -2.22 28.53
CA LYS A 620 4.99 -1.00 27.78
C LYS A 620 6.22 -0.43 27.10
N VAL A 621 6.10 -0.11 25.82
CA VAL A 621 7.14 0.58 25.03
C VAL A 621 6.64 1.91 24.50
N GLY A 622 7.55 2.83 24.21
CA GLY A 622 7.26 4.16 23.69
C GLY A 622 7.87 5.29 24.53
N ASN A 623 7.40 6.53 24.34
CA ASN A 623 7.94 7.76 24.94
C ASN A 623 9.39 8.05 24.51
N TYR A 624 9.78 7.55 23.33
CA TYR A 624 11.08 7.81 22.76
C TYR A 624 10.91 8.47 21.39
N PRO A 625 11.36 9.72 21.19
CA PRO A 625 11.34 10.36 19.88
C PRO A 625 12.46 9.79 19.00
N VAL A 626 12.19 9.60 17.71
CA VAL A 626 13.21 9.31 16.70
C VAL A 626 13.36 10.57 15.85
N MET A 627 14.57 11.13 15.83
CA MET A 627 14.89 12.38 15.10
C MET A 627 15.84 12.09 13.96
N ASN A 628 15.55 12.67 12.81
CA ASN A 628 16.38 12.57 11.61
C ASN A 628 16.73 13.97 11.13
N VAL A 629 17.91 14.12 10.52
CA VAL A 629 18.33 15.34 9.81
C VAL A 629 18.54 15.01 8.34
N TYR A 630 18.12 15.90 7.45
CA TYR A 630 18.18 15.64 6.02
C TYR A 630 18.41 16.89 5.18
N ALA A 631 18.89 16.66 3.96
CA ALA A 631 19.00 17.68 2.92
C ALA A 631 18.57 17.08 1.57
N ASN A 632 17.70 17.77 0.85
CA ASN A 632 17.24 17.44 -0.49
C ASN A 632 17.70 18.51 -1.47
N PHE A 633 18.08 18.09 -2.66
CA PHE A 633 18.57 18.94 -3.73
C PHE A 633 17.86 18.60 -5.03
N TYR A 634 17.51 19.63 -5.79
CA TYR A 634 16.90 19.48 -7.11
C TYR A 634 17.65 20.30 -8.16
N VAL A 635 18.27 19.59 -9.10
CA VAL A 635 18.97 20.20 -10.25
C VAL A 635 17.97 20.36 -11.38
N LYS A 636 17.46 21.59 -11.58
CA LYS A 636 16.33 21.91 -12.49
C LYS A 636 16.59 21.52 -13.93
N HIS A 637 17.77 21.79 -14.47
CA HIS A 637 18.08 21.58 -15.90
C HIS A 637 18.00 20.12 -16.33
N ILE A 638 18.41 19.20 -15.45
CA ILE A 638 18.42 17.77 -15.75
C ILE A 638 17.31 17.01 -14.99
N ARG A 639 16.47 17.73 -14.21
CA ARG A 639 15.37 17.15 -13.42
C ARG A 639 15.81 16.05 -12.46
N LEU A 640 17.07 16.13 -12.01
CA LEU A 640 17.66 15.19 -11.05
C LEU A 640 17.45 15.69 -9.63
N LYS A 641 16.95 14.82 -8.77
CA LYS A 641 16.78 15.05 -7.35
C LYS A 641 17.68 14.09 -6.60
N PHE A 642 18.30 14.57 -5.52
CA PHE A 642 19.06 13.70 -4.62
C PHE A 642 18.90 14.18 -3.18
N PHE A 643 19.12 13.28 -2.26
CA PHE A 643 19.07 13.58 -0.83
C PHE A 643 20.17 12.88 -0.06
N ALA A 644 20.46 13.43 1.11
CA ALA A 644 21.25 12.85 2.17
C ALA A 644 20.46 12.95 3.48
N GLN A 645 20.47 11.89 4.29
CA GLN A 645 19.76 11.84 5.58
C GLN A 645 20.59 11.07 6.59
N TYR A 646 20.68 11.57 7.81
CA TYR A 646 21.14 10.81 8.96
C TYR A 646 19.93 10.49 9.84
N GLN A 647 19.62 9.21 9.96
CA GLN A 647 18.49 8.72 10.73
C GLN A 647 18.89 8.47 12.17
N HIS A 648 17.92 8.64 13.11
CA HIS A 648 18.04 8.36 14.53
C HIS A 648 19.21 9.10 15.20
N LEU A 649 19.39 10.38 14.83
CA LEU A 649 20.46 11.24 15.32
C LEU A 649 20.49 11.32 16.86
N ASN A 650 19.34 11.34 17.50
CA ASN A 650 19.24 11.50 18.96
C ASN A 650 19.70 10.27 19.75
N LYS A 651 19.93 9.12 19.14
CA LYS A 651 20.58 7.97 19.78
C LYS A 651 21.96 8.32 20.38
N VAL A 652 22.64 9.32 19.81
CA VAL A 652 23.97 9.74 20.24
C VAL A 652 23.94 10.38 21.65
N PHE A 653 22.85 11.04 22.03
CA PHE A 653 22.72 11.84 23.25
C PHE A 653 21.52 11.50 24.14
N MET A 654 20.67 10.54 23.73
CA MET A 654 19.53 10.07 24.51
C MET A 654 19.73 8.65 25.02
N ASN A 655 18.84 8.21 25.92
CA ASN A 655 18.82 6.86 26.47
C ASN A 655 18.75 5.82 25.34
N LYS A 656 19.45 4.71 25.50
CA LYS A 656 19.51 3.59 24.55
C LYS A 656 18.27 2.69 24.54
N SER A 657 17.28 2.88 25.43
CA SER A 657 16.05 2.08 25.47
C SER A 657 15.05 2.58 24.40
N TYR A 658 15.28 2.21 23.14
CA TYR A 658 14.47 2.61 21.98
C TYR A 658 13.73 1.42 21.36
N PHE A 659 12.72 0.88 22.04
CA PHE A 659 11.95 -0.27 21.59
C PHE A 659 10.70 0.17 20.79
N GLY A 660 10.48 -0.47 19.65
CA GLY A 660 9.29 -0.31 18.82
C GLY A 660 8.15 -1.25 19.22
N MET A 661 8.49 -2.44 19.69
CA MET A 661 7.66 -3.43 20.38
C MET A 661 8.55 -4.21 21.35
N PRO A 662 7.99 -4.95 22.32
CA PRO A 662 8.79 -5.70 23.27
C PRO A 662 9.85 -6.58 22.62
N ASN A 663 11.09 -6.51 23.10
CA ASN A 663 12.29 -7.19 22.58
C ASN A 663 12.74 -6.79 21.16
N TYR A 664 12.05 -5.89 20.48
CA TYR A 664 12.45 -5.41 19.16
C TYR A 664 12.81 -3.92 19.22
N PRO A 665 14.11 -3.59 19.26
CA PRO A 665 14.56 -2.20 19.20
C PRO A 665 14.12 -1.55 17.88
N MET A 666 13.91 -0.24 17.87
CA MET A 666 13.75 0.52 16.62
C MET A 666 15.07 0.51 15.83
N ALA A 667 15.01 0.86 14.55
CA ALA A 667 16.21 0.90 13.72
C ALA A 667 17.29 1.82 14.35
N PRO A 668 18.52 1.33 14.52
CA PRO A 668 19.62 2.17 15.01
C PRO A 668 19.99 3.27 13.98
N ASP A 669 20.90 4.13 14.38
CA ASP A 669 21.38 5.22 13.53
C ASP A 669 21.94 4.73 12.19
N MET A 670 21.63 5.47 11.12
CA MET A 670 22.06 5.12 9.76
C MET A 670 22.15 6.36 8.87
N PHE A 671 23.20 6.43 8.06
CA PHE A 671 23.26 7.39 6.96
C PHE A 671 22.56 6.81 5.73
N ARG A 672 21.66 7.61 5.12
CA ARG A 672 20.97 7.26 3.87
C ARG A 672 21.20 8.33 2.83
N ALA A 673 21.36 7.92 1.59
CA ALA A 673 21.36 8.83 0.45
C ALA A 673 20.54 8.21 -0.69
N GLY A 674 20.07 9.05 -1.59
CA GLY A 674 19.35 8.53 -2.75
C GLY A 674 19.19 9.60 -3.82
N LEU A 675 18.77 9.12 -4.97
CA LEU A 675 18.46 9.93 -6.15
C LEU A 675 17.11 9.55 -6.74
N SER A 676 16.46 10.52 -7.39
CA SER A 676 15.26 10.29 -8.18
C SER A 676 15.36 11.13 -9.46
N TRP A 677 15.20 10.48 -10.58
CA TRP A 677 15.31 11.11 -11.89
C TRP A 677 14.03 10.93 -12.69
N HIS A 678 13.49 12.02 -13.20
CA HIS A 678 12.22 12.04 -13.92
C HIS A 678 12.44 12.48 -15.37
N PHE A 679 11.90 11.69 -16.29
CA PHE A 679 12.00 11.91 -17.72
C PHE A 679 10.60 12.13 -18.29
N TYR A 680 10.35 13.31 -18.81
CA TYR A 680 9.14 13.69 -19.56
C TYR A 680 9.47 14.87 -20.45
N LYS A 681 8.73 15.04 -21.57
CA LYS A 681 8.87 16.18 -22.47
C LYS A 681 8.03 17.37 -22.04
#